data_5fced532e66b3cc60327dc96fb681c16
#
_entry.id   5fced532e66b3cc60327dc96fb681c16
#
_cell.length_a   1.000
_cell.length_b   1.000
_cell.length_c   1.000
_cell.angle_alpha   90.00
_cell.angle_beta   90.00
_cell.angle_gamma   90.00
#
_symmetry.space_group_name_H-M   'P 1'
#
loop_
_entity.id
_entity.type
_entity.pdbx_description
1 polymer ?
#
loop_
_entity_poly.entity_id
_entity_poly.type
_entity_poly.pdbx_seq_one_letter_code
_entity_poly.pdbx_strand_id
1 'polypeptide(L)'
;MAGTRRWSCRPVMLCWLLMVAAVHLISAMEQLNADHIKSFTCGKLYYRTSYLDAKRDVLYVGAMDRVIRINLHNVSDTNCETDSLTLDPSHVTNCISKGKSEFYDCRNHVRVIQPMGDGSRLYVCGTNAHNPKDWVINANLTHLGRNEYVPGVGMGIAKCPFDPSDNSTAVWVERGNPGDLPALYSGTNAEFTKADAVIFRTDLYNYTTGRREFTFKRTLKYDSKWLDKPNFVGSYDIGDYVYFFFRETAVEYINCGKNVYSRVARVCKKDNGGKNILSQNWATFLKARLNCSIPGEFPFYFNEIQSVYKVPGDDTRFYAVFTTCQNGLTGSAICVFTTADVHTAFLGKFKEQASSSSAWLPVLSSKVPEPRPGQCVNDTQTLPDTVLNFIRNHPLMDEAVSHESGVPVFYKGDVAFSSLVVERLKIQGFPDDKHYTVYYAGTIDGKVYKVVQWFDKSTRQGKSELLDIFEVTSPEPIRMMEISPKHKSIYATSDHRIRQVNVVMCNGRYDNCLRCVRDPYCGWDKESNSCKPYAPGLLQDVSSSSPGICDACIAKKRLLVTWGQAVHLSCAIKLPEPMSSMPVTWYYYSREKGQYQLSFRPDKYIQTAEQGMVIMGVTEQEAGRYDCRLGPDTLCSYNITVDTQRCAAPSKSHDYQKVYSDWCHEFEKYKMAMKTWERRQLQCNSRQTNDTASSNQNAHPNEIYPRSPLV
;
A
#
# COMPACT_ATOMS: atom_id res chain seq x y z
N MET A 1 43.97 -60.31 2.25
CA MET A 1 43.34 -59.75 3.45
C MET A 1 42.72 -58.43 3.07
N ALA A 2 41.41 -58.45 2.78
CA ALA A 2 40.66 -57.28 2.31
C ALA A 2 39.82 -56.70 3.45
N GLY A 3 40.15 -55.48 3.86
CA GLY A 3 39.43 -54.76 4.91
C GLY A 3 38.30 -53.90 4.31
N THR A 4 37.08 -54.30 4.50
CA THR A 4 35.86 -53.55 4.09
C THR A 4 35.60 -52.44 5.09
N ARG A 5 35.74 -51.16 4.67
CA ARG A 5 35.26 -50.01 5.39
C ARG A 5 33.74 -49.85 5.20
N ARG A 6 32.95 -50.03 6.24
CA ARG A 6 31.54 -49.66 6.30
C ARG A 6 31.42 -48.12 6.41
N TRP A 7 30.89 -47.52 5.35
CA TRP A 7 30.47 -46.11 5.40
C TRP A 7 29.08 -46.00 6.07
N SER A 8 28.99 -45.21 7.11
CA SER A 8 27.74 -44.99 7.82
C SER A 8 26.81 -44.03 7.05
N CYS A 9 25.67 -44.53 6.60
CA CYS A 9 24.64 -43.78 5.83
C CYS A 9 23.79 -42.80 6.65
N ARG A 10 24.21 -42.39 7.85
CA ARG A 10 23.43 -41.51 8.71
C ARG A 10 23.27 -40.04 8.25
N PRO A 11 24.25 -39.36 7.60
CA PRO A 11 24.04 -37.97 7.18
C PRO A 11 23.13 -37.83 5.94
N VAL A 12 23.05 -38.83 5.07
CA VAL A 12 22.21 -38.79 3.87
C VAL A 12 20.73 -38.86 4.19
N MET A 13 20.35 -39.66 5.20
CA MET A 13 18.95 -39.81 5.60
C MET A 13 18.40 -38.53 6.28
N LEU A 14 19.23 -37.79 7.00
CA LEU A 14 18.83 -36.52 7.63
C LEU A 14 18.64 -35.41 6.58
N CYS A 15 19.50 -35.32 5.54
CA CYS A 15 19.31 -34.42 4.41
C CYS A 15 18.06 -34.74 3.59
N TRP A 16 17.74 -36.03 3.41
CA TRP A 16 16.50 -36.42 2.72
C TRP A 16 15.25 -36.04 3.54
N LEU A 17 15.25 -36.23 4.85
CA LEU A 17 14.12 -35.83 5.73
C LEU A 17 13.96 -34.31 5.76
N LEU A 18 15.05 -33.54 5.74
CA LEU A 18 14.99 -32.08 5.66
C LEU A 18 14.51 -31.59 4.27
N MET A 19 14.91 -32.24 3.19
CA MET A 19 14.39 -31.93 1.85
C MET A 19 12.91 -32.29 1.71
N VAL A 20 12.48 -33.43 2.20
CA VAL A 20 11.05 -33.84 2.19
C VAL A 20 10.20 -32.90 3.07
N ALA A 21 10.71 -32.46 4.23
CA ALA A 21 10.05 -31.49 5.07
C ALA A 21 9.98 -30.09 4.42
N ALA A 22 11.05 -29.66 3.72
CA ALA A 22 11.07 -28.41 2.96
C ALA A 22 10.11 -28.45 1.76
N VAL A 23 10.05 -29.57 1.03
CA VAL A 23 9.11 -29.77 -0.08
C VAL A 23 7.67 -29.79 0.43
N HIS A 24 7.38 -30.40 1.59
CA HIS A 24 6.05 -30.37 2.19
C HIS A 24 5.66 -28.98 2.71
N LEU A 25 6.60 -28.22 3.26
CA LEU A 25 6.39 -26.83 3.66
C LEU A 25 6.15 -25.90 2.47
N ILE A 26 6.88 -26.06 1.39
CA ILE A 26 6.68 -25.32 0.13
C ILE A 26 5.34 -25.70 -0.49
N SER A 27 4.98 -26.98 -0.53
CA SER A 27 3.68 -27.46 -1.01
C SER A 27 2.50 -26.95 -0.15
N ALA A 28 2.65 -26.87 1.17
CA ALA A 28 1.64 -26.31 2.06
C ALA A 28 1.51 -24.79 1.90
N MET A 29 2.60 -24.06 1.66
CA MET A 29 2.55 -22.61 1.34
C MET A 29 1.93 -22.36 -0.04
N GLU A 30 2.20 -23.19 -1.04
CA GLU A 30 1.54 -23.11 -2.35
C GLU A 30 0.04 -23.43 -2.25
N GLN A 31 -0.38 -24.40 -1.44
CA GLN A 31 -1.80 -24.71 -1.21
C GLN A 31 -2.55 -23.58 -0.47
N LEU A 32 -1.93 -22.94 0.51
CA LEU A 32 -2.52 -21.76 1.19
C LEU A 32 -2.70 -20.57 0.25
N ASN A 33 -1.79 -20.39 -0.72
CA ASN A 33 -1.91 -19.38 -1.77
C ASN A 33 -2.99 -19.75 -2.82
N ALA A 34 -3.17 -21.03 -3.14
CA ALA A 34 -4.10 -21.48 -4.17
C ALA A 34 -5.58 -21.21 -3.81
N ASP A 35 -5.94 -21.26 -2.53
CA ASP A 35 -7.33 -21.04 -2.07
C ASP A 35 -7.76 -19.56 -2.12
N HIS A 36 -6.80 -18.63 -2.04
CA HIS A 36 -7.07 -17.19 -1.95
C HIS A 36 -6.65 -16.40 -3.18
N ILE A 37 -5.80 -16.95 -4.03
CA ILE A 37 -5.26 -16.28 -5.22
C ILE A 37 -5.53 -17.12 -6.46
N LYS A 38 -6.42 -16.63 -7.32
CA LYS A 38 -6.69 -17.19 -8.64
C LYS A 38 -5.90 -16.48 -9.71
N SER A 39 -5.55 -17.16 -10.79
CA SER A 39 -4.68 -16.61 -11.84
C SER A 39 -5.22 -16.84 -13.23
N PHE A 40 -5.11 -15.82 -14.07
CA PHE A 40 -5.35 -15.87 -15.50
C PHE A 40 -4.13 -15.38 -16.28
N THR A 41 -3.83 -16.02 -17.39
CA THR A 41 -2.77 -15.57 -18.31
C THR A 41 -3.03 -16.06 -19.73
N CYS A 42 -2.76 -15.19 -20.72
CA CYS A 42 -2.64 -15.54 -22.14
C CYS A 42 -1.19 -15.31 -22.62
N GLY A 43 -0.22 -15.35 -21.71
CA GLY A 43 1.17 -15.02 -21.98
C GLY A 43 1.51 -13.55 -21.70
N LYS A 44 2.67 -13.12 -22.20
CA LYS A 44 3.17 -11.75 -22.01
C LYS A 44 2.45 -10.77 -22.93
N LEU A 45 1.29 -10.31 -22.51
CA LEU A 45 0.42 -9.39 -23.28
C LEU A 45 0.39 -7.96 -22.73
N TYR A 46 1.14 -7.64 -21.67
CA TYR A 46 1.23 -6.28 -21.12
C TYR A 46 -0.14 -5.69 -20.76
N TYR A 47 -0.81 -6.26 -19.74
CA TYR A 47 -2.13 -5.84 -19.27
C TYR A 47 -2.04 -4.45 -18.60
N ARG A 48 -2.42 -3.39 -19.32
CA ARG A 48 -2.11 -1.99 -18.95
C ARG A 48 -3.30 -1.07 -18.74
N THR A 49 -4.50 -1.50 -19.07
CA THR A 49 -5.73 -0.74 -18.82
C THR A 49 -6.86 -1.67 -18.48
N SER A 50 -7.79 -1.20 -17.64
CA SER A 50 -8.97 -1.96 -17.23
C SER A 50 -10.21 -1.08 -17.14
N TYR A 51 -11.35 -1.73 -17.21
CA TYR A 51 -12.64 -1.18 -16.84
C TYR A 51 -13.45 -2.26 -16.11
N LEU A 52 -13.80 -2.04 -14.84
CA LEU A 52 -14.61 -2.95 -14.04
C LEU A 52 -16.08 -2.60 -14.23
N ASP A 53 -16.83 -3.50 -14.87
CA ASP A 53 -18.29 -3.41 -15.02
C ASP A 53 -18.99 -4.20 -13.92
N ALA A 54 -19.33 -3.53 -12.84
CA ALA A 54 -20.01 -4.14 -11.70
C ALA A 54 -21.45 -4.60 -12.03
N LYS A 55 -22.09 -4.05 -13.09
CA LYS A 55 -23.44 -4.44 -13.50
C LYS A 55 -23.45 -5.78 -14.23
N ARG A 56 -22.42 -6.05 -15.03
CA ARG A 56 -22.27 -7.28 -15.83
C ARG A 56 -21.38 -8.33 -15.17
N ASP A 57 -20.80 -8.02 -14.00
CA ASP A 57 -19.83 -8.85 -13.30
C ASP A 57 -18.59 -9.22 -14.15
N VAL A 58 -18.04 -8.24 -14.84
CA VAL A 58 -16.95 -8.41 -15.80
C VAL A 58 -15.87 -7.37 -15.58
N LEU A 59 -14.61 -7.77 -15.75
CA LEU A 59 -13.46 -6.87 -15.88
C LEU A 59 -12.99 -6.89 -17.34
N TYR A 60 -13.11 -5.77 -18.05
CA TYR A 60 -12.50 -5.62 -19.36
C TYR A 60 -11.05 -5.20 -19.16
N VAL A 61 -10.12 -5.91 -19.81
CA VAL A 61 -8.68 -5.63 -19.73
C VAL A 61 -8.12 -5.42 -21.12
N GLY A 62 -7.47 -4.28 -21.30
CA GLY A 62 -6.71 -3.97 -22.51
C GLY A 62 -5.29 -4.53 -22.42
N ALA A 63 -4.92 -5.26 -23.45
CA ALA A 63 -3.65 -5.93 -23.60
C ALA A 63 -3.01 -5.61 -24.95
N MET A 64 -1.89 -6.23 -25.25
CA MET A 64 -1.26 -6.15 -26.57
C MET A 64 -2.12 -6.90 -27.58
N ASP A 65 -2.56 -6.19 -28.62
CA ASP A 65 -3.38 -6.63 -29.77
C ASP A 65 -4.78 -7.15 -29.43
N ARG A 66 -5.25 -7.01 -28.18
CA ARG A 66 -6.60 -7.51 -27.83
C ARG A 66 -7.23 -6.83 -26.62
N VAL A 67 -8.54 -6.93 -26.53
CA VAL A 67 -9.34 -6.68 -25.33
C VAL A 67 -9.84 -8.00 -24.79
N ILE A 68 -9.73 -8.22 -23.49
CA ILE A 68 -10.13 -9.47 -22.83
C ILE A 68 -11.24 -9.18 -21.84
N ARG A 69 -12.23 -10.06 -21.78
CA ARG A 69 -13.35 -10.02 -20.85
C ARG A 69 -13.15 -11.05 -19.75
N ILE A 70 -12.73 -10.60 -18.57
CA ILE A 70 -12.39 -11.43 -17.41
C ILE A 70 -13.63 -11.65 -16.55
N ASN A 71 -13.86 -12.90 -16.15
CA ASN A 71 -14.92 -13.28 -15.22
C ASN A 71 -14.53 -12.84 -13.80
N LEU A 72 -15.32 -11.95 -13.17
CA LEU A 72 -15.05 -11.45 -11.81
C LEU A 72 -15.26 -12.49 -10.71
N HIS A 73 -16.11 -13.49 -10.93
CA HIS A 73 -16.31 -14.56 -9.94
C HIS A 73 -15.07 -15.44 -9.83
N ASN A 74 -14.49 -15.79 -10.98
CA ASN A 74 -13.27 -16.58 -11.04
C ASN A 74 -12.46 -16.26 -12.30
N VAL A 75 -11.36 -15.58 -12.15
CA VAL A 75 -10.50 -15.19 -13.30
C VAL A 75 -9.95 -16.41 -14.05
N SER A 76 -9.81 -17.57 -13.37
CA SER A 76 -9.30 -18.81 -13.98
C SER A 76 -10.27 -19.44 -14.97
N ASP A 77 -11.57 -19.08 -14.92
CA ASP A 77 -12.61 -19.59 -15.82
C ASP A 77 -12.63 -18.82 -17.16
N THR A 78 -11.80 -17.79 -17.31
CA THR A 78 -11.69 -16.99 -18.54
C THR A 78 -10.87 -17.73 -19.59
N ASN A 79 -11.35 -17.76 -20.82
CA ASN A 79 -10.65 -18.39 -21.94
C ASN A 79 -10.01 -17.34 -22.86
N CYS A 80 -8.73 -17.55 -23.23
CA CYS A 80 -7.95 -16.62 -24.06
C CYS A 80 -8.52 -16.37 -25.45
N GLU A 81 -9.21 -17.33 -26.04
CA GLU A 81 -9.71 -17.23 -27.42
C GLU A 81 -11.18 -16.78 -27.46
N THR A 82 -12.05 -17.37 -26.63
CA THR A 82 -13.48 -17.07 -26.65
C THR A 82 -13.86 -15.78 -25.92
N ASP A 83 -13.09 -15.41 -24.90
CA ASP A 83 -13.35 -14.22 -24.08
C ASP A 83 -12.46 -13.03 -24.46
N SER A 84 -11.98 -12.99 -25.71
CA SER A 84 -11.19 -11.85 -26.20
C SER A 84 -11.62 -11.38 -27.60
N LEU A 85 -11.35 -10.11 -27.87
CA LEU A 85 -11.47 -9.51 -29.20
C LEU A 85 -10.08 -9.06 -29.66
N THR A 86 -9.62 -9.59 -30.79
CA THR A 86 -8.34 -9.21 -31.39
C THR A 86 -8.48 -7.88 -32.13
N LEU A 87 -7.52 -6.99 -31.92
CA LEU A 87 -7.41 -5.67 -32.55
C LEU A 87 -6.00 -5.53 -33.15
N ASP A 88 -5.78 -6.14 -34.29
CA ASP A 88 -4.47 -6.18 -34.92
C ASP A 88 -3.93 -4.79 -35.28
N PRO A 89 -2.60 -4.57 -35.15
CA PRO A 89 -1.98 -3.30 -35.52
C PRO A 89 -1.99 -3.09 -37.04
N SER A 90 -2.21 -1.86 -37.46
CA SER A 90 -2.05 -1.43 -38.82
C SER A 90 -0.70 -0.71 -39.01
N HIS A 91 -0.16 -0.69 -40.24
CA HIS A 91 1.08 0.04 -40.57
C HIS A 91 2.35 -0.41 -39.85
N VAL A 92 2.47 -1.69 -39.50
CA VAL A 92 3.62 -2.27 -38.76
C VAL A 92 4.94 -1.97 -39.49
N THR A 93 5.02 -2.14 -40.80
CA THR A 93 6.21 -1.85 -41.62
C THR A 93 6.70 -0.40 -41.45
N ASN A 94 5.77 0.56 -41.45
CA ASN A 94 6.09 1.97 -41.24
C ASN A 94 6.60 2.25 -39.80
N CYS A 95 6.11 1.52 -38.81
CA CYS A 95 6.60 1.61 -37.44
C CYS A 95 8.05 1.07 -37.34
N ILE A 96 8.33 -0.07 -37.94
CA ILE A 96 9.68 -0.69 -37.94
C ILE A 96 10.66 0.24 -38.66
N SER A 97 10.28 0.87 -39.79
CA SER A 97 11.16 1.81 -40.52
C SER A 97 11.56 3.05 -39.70
N LYS A 98 10.80 3.38 -38.65
CA LYS A 98 11.13 4.43 -37.68
C LYS A 98 12.05 3.96 -36.54
N GLY A 99 12.62 2.74 -36.65
CA GLY A 99 13.55 2.17 -35.65
C GLY A 99 12.86 1.62 -34.40
N LYS A 100 11.58 1.28 -34.47
CA LYS A 100 10.79 0.73 -33.34
C LYS A 100 10.79 -0.80 -33.37
N SER A 101 10.69 -1.43 -32.20
CA SER A 101 10.65 -2.88 -32.05
C SER A 101 9.36 -3.48 -32.61
N GLU A 102 9.49 -4.48 -33.49
CA GLU A 102 8.37 -5.22 -34.07
C GLU A 102 7.53 -5.94 -33.01
N PHE A 103 8.20 -6.55 -32.01
CA PHE A 103 7.55 -7.42 -31.03
C PHE A 103 6.90 -6.68 -29.86
N TYR A 104 7.18 -5.39 -29.70
CA TYR A 104 6.63 -4.59 -28.62
C TYR A 104 6.04 -3.26 -29.11
N ASP A 105 6.89 -2.36 -29.64
CA ASP A 105 6.47 -0.99 -30.01
C ASP A 105 5.47 -0.97 -31.17
N CYS A 106 5.68 -1.86 -32.15
CA CYS A 106 4.87 -1.91 -33.38
C CYS A 106 3.64 -2.84 -33.26
N ARG A 107 3.25 -3.12 -32.03
CA ARG A 107 1.98 -3.80 -31.71
C ARG A 107 0.90 -2.79 -31.35
N ASN A 108 -0.32 -3.27 -31.17
CA ASN A 108 -1.44 -2.45 -30.75
C ASN A 108 -1.69 -2.62 -29.25
N HIS A 109 -1.10 -1.78 -28.42
CA HIS A 109 -1.37 -1.80 -26.99
C HIS A 109 -2.65 -1.00 -26.70
N VAL A 110 -3.69 -1.68 -26.23
CA VAL A 110 -4.93 -1.03 -25.81
C VAL A 110 -4.66 -0.23 -24.54
N ARG A 111 -4.92 1.09 -24.60
CA ARG A 111 -4.59 2.03 -23.51
C ARG A 111 -5.80 2.76 -22.93
N VAL A 112 -6.95 2.66 -23.60
CA VAL A 112 -8.22 3.23 -23.13
C VAL A 112 -9.32 2.20 -23.31
N ILE A 113 -10.09 1.97 -22.27
CA ILE A 113 -11.39 1.28 -22.31
C ILE A 113 -12.33 2.09 -21.43
N GLN A 114 -13.40 2.62 -22.01
CA GLN A 114 -14.39 3.43 -21.31
C GLN A 114 -15.82 3.00 -21.70
N PRO A 115 -16.75 2.92 -20.74
CA PRO A 115 -18.15 2.65 -21.06
C PRO A 115 -18.77 3.84 -21.79
N MET A 116 -19.68 3.56 -22.72
CA MET A 116 -20.50 4.54 -23.39
C MET A 116 -21.97 4.32 -23.01
N GLY A 117 -22.68 5.38 -22.67
CA GLY A 117 -24.09 5.34 -22.31
C GLY A 117 -24.39 4.43 -21.13
N ASP A 118 -25.21 3.41 -21.36
CA ASP A 118 -25.55 2.38 -20.35
C ASP A 118 -24.46 1.30 -20.16
N GLY A 119 -23.33 1.44 -20.86
CA GLY A 119 -22.24 0.48 -20.90
C GLY A 119 -22.45 -0.70 -21.83
N SER A 120 -23.49 -0.69 -22.69
CA SER A 120 -23.70 -1.72 -23.73
C SER A 120 -22.62 -1.64 -24.82
N ARG A 121 -22.01 -0.48 -24.98
CA ARG A 121 -20.87 -0.21 -25.85
C ARG A 121 -19.65 0.26 -25.07
N LEU A 122 -18.49 -0.10 -25.58
CA LEU A 122 -17.19 0.30 -25.03
C LEU A 122 -16.42 1.11 -26.07
N TYR A 123 -15.95 2.27 -25.65
CA TYR A 123 -14.94 3.01 -26.38
C TYR A 123 -13.58 2.44 -26.07
N VAL A 124 -12.80 2.12 -27.10
CA VAL A 124 -11.46 1.52 -27.00
C VAL A 124 -10.48 2.33 -27.82
N CYS A 125 -9.28 2.58 -27.30
CA CYS A 125 -8.21 3.24 -28.04
C CYS A 125 -6.85 2.56 -27.75
N GLY A 126 -6.06 2.38 -28.79
CA GLY A 126 -4.76 1.72 -28.71
C GLY A 126 -3.68 2.39 -29.55
N THR A 127 -2.42 2.01 -29.28
CA THR A 127 -1.21 2.58 -29.91
C THR A 127 -1.09 2.26 -31.40
N ASN A 128 -1.66 1.14 -31.83
CA ASN A 128 -1.76 0.72 -33.23
C ASN A 128 -0.46 0.95 -34.03
N ALA A 129 0.64 0.38 -33.56
CA ALA A 129 1.97 0.50 -34.19
C ALA A 129 2.43 1.97 -34.33
N HIS A 130 2.40 2.76 -33.25
CA HIS A 130 2.71 4.19 -33.23
C HIS A 130 1.86 5.02 -34.21
N ASN A 131 0.63 4.59 -34.46
CA ASN A 131 -0.39 5.29 -35.26
C ASN A 131 -1.74 5.16 -34.53
N PRO A 132 -1.96 5.86 -33.40
CA PRO A 132 -3.08 5.65 -32.50
C PRO A 132 -4.42 5.59 -33.21
N LYS A 133 -5.22 4.57 -32.87
CA LYS A 133 -6.54 4.32 -33.47
C LYS A 133 -7.54 4.00 -32.38
N ASP A 134 -8.78 4.43 -32.60
CA ASP A 134 -9.88 4.13 -31.67
C ASP A 134 -10.99 3.34 -32.36
N TRP A 135 -11.74 2.65 -31.55
CA TRP A 135 -12.87 1.80 -31.95
C TRP A 135 -14.01 1.96 -30.94
N VAL A 136 -15.22 1.64 -31.41
CA VAL A 136 -16.34 1.32 -30.52
C VAL A 136 -16.71 -0.14 -30.75
N ILE A 137 -16.84 -0.88 -29.67
CA ILE A 137 -17.20 -2.29 -29.68
C ILE A 137 -18.39 -2.56 -28.74
N ASN A 138 -19.09 -3.65 -28.95
CA ASN A 138 -20.12 -4.10 -28.01
C ASN A 138 -19.52 -4.69 -26.74
N ALA A 139 -20.23 -4.59 -25.62
CA ALA A 139 -19.80 -5.14 -24.33
C ALA A 139 -19.62 -6.67 -24.31
N ASN A 140 -20.21 -7.40 -25.29
CA ASN A 140 -19.97 -8.82 -25.49
C ASN A 140 -18.70 -9.14 -26.31
N LEU A 141 -17.85 -8.12 -26.57
CA LEU A 141 -16.62 -8.21 -27.38
C LEU A 141 -16.88 -8.57 -28.86
N THR A 142 -17.92 -8.01 -29.46
CA THR A 142 -18.13 -8.08 -30.90
C THR A 142 -17.97 -6.70 -31.55
N HIS A 143 -17.52 -6.66 -32.79
CA HIS A 143 -17.53 -5.42 -33.57
C HIS A 143 -18.97 -4.93 -33.81
N LEU A 144 -19.12 -3.62 -33.99
CA LEU A 144 -20.38 -3.06 -34.40
C LEU A 144 -20.80 -3.58 -35.79
N GLY A 145 -22.09 -3.62 -36.04
CA GLY A 145 -22.62 -3.98 -37.35
C GLY A 145 -22.10 -3.04 -38.44
N ARG A 146 -21.98 -3.54 -39.69
CA ARG A 146 -21.47 -2.76 -40.82
C ARG A 146 -22.26 -1.47 -41.10
N ASN A 147 -23.52 -1.40 -40.69
CA ASN A 147 -24.40 -0.26 -40.84
C ASN A 147 -24.39 0.69 -39.64
N GLU A 148 -23.64 0.38 -38.59
CA GLU A 148 -23.53 1.20 -37.40
C GLU A 148 -22.27 2.06 -37.46
N TYR A 149 -22.47 3.36 -37.66
CA TYR A 149 -21.40 4.35 -37.70
C TYR A 149 -21.41 5.19 -36.43
N VAL A 150 -20.26 5.32 -35.79
CA VAL A 150 -20.05 6.22 -34.66
C VAL A 150 -19.19 7.39 -35.12
N PRO A 151 -19.72 8.61 -35.15
CA PRO A 151 -18.98 9.77 -35.67
C PRO A 151 -17.80 10.10 -34.77
N GLY A 152 -16.68 10.55 -35.37
CA GLY A 152 -15.47 10.94 -34.66
C GLY A 152 -14.57 9.79 -34.19
N VAL A 153 -14.88 8.54 -34.54
CA VAL A 153 -14.11 7.34 -34.28
C VAL A 153 -13.27 6.92 -35.48
N GLY A 154 -12.09 6.34 -35.25
CA GLY A 154 -11.15 5.86 -36.27
C GLY A 154 -9.75 6.50 -36.18
N MET A 155 -9.58 7.62 -35.48
CA MET A 155 -8.31 8.33 -35.29
C MET A 155 -8.06 8.56 -33.81
N GLY A 156 -7.05 7.89 -33.22
CA GLY A 156 -6.72 7.92 -31.79
C GLY A 156 -5.77 9.05 -31.37
N ILE A 157 -5.32 9.91 -32.31
CA ILE A 157 -4.41 11.02 -31.98
C ILE A 157 -5.04 11.93 -30.94
N ALA A 158 -4.25 12.28 -29.92
CA ALA A 158 -4.66 13.01 -28.73
C ALA A 158 -5.66 12.28 -27.80
N LYS A 159 -6.16 11.09 -28.17
CA LYS A 159 -7.11 10.28 -27.38
C LYS A 159 -6.39 9.17 -26.62
N CYS A 160 -5.35 8.58 -27.19
CA CYS A 160 -4.46 7.62 -26.55
C CYS A 160 -3.01 7.79 -27.08
N PRO A 161 -1.99 7.20 -26.40
CA PRO A 161 -0.59 7.48 -26.74
C PRO A 161 -0.12 6.80 -28.01
N PHE A 162 0.93 7.35 -28.61
CA PHE A 162 1.70 6.72 -29.67
C PHE A 162 2.57 5.57 -29.13
N ASP A 163 3.29 5.83 -28.03
CA ASP A 163 4.23 4.92 -27.42
C ASP A 163 3.54 4.10 -26.31
N PRO A 164 3.65 2.75 -26.34
CA PRO A 164 3.03 1.91 -25.32
C PRO A 164 3.58 2.13 -23.91
N SER A 165 4.75 2.73 -23.75
CA SER A 165 5.35 3.07 -22.47
C SER A 165 4.83 4.37 -21.84
N ASP A 166 4.15 5.23 -22.64
CA ASP A 166 3.67 6.53 -22.15
C ASP A 166 2.52 6.37 -21.17
N ASN A 167 2.56 7.13 -20.10
CA ASN A 167 1.46 7.25 -19.15
C ASN A 167 0.38 8.17 -19.73
N SER A 168 -0.85 7.67 -19.77
CA SER A 168 -2.01 8.37 -20.30
C SER A 168 -3.24 8.11 -19.44
N THR A 169 -4.24 8.99 -19.56
CA THR A 169 -5.54 8.82 -18.91
C THR A 169 -6.65 9.23 -19.85
N ALA A 170 -7.84 8.66 -19.66
CA ALA A 170 -9.04 9.08 -20.38
C ALA A 170 -10.30 8.79 -19.54
N VAL A 171 -11.32 9.61 -19.73
CA VAL A 171 -12.63 9.43 -19.14
C VAL A 171 -13.71 9.82 -20.16
N TRP A 172 -14.73 8.98 -20.27
CA TRP A 172 -15.91 9.25 -21.09
C TRP A 172 -16.92 10.04 -20.26
N VAL A 173 -17.37 11.18 -20.79
CA VAL A 173 -18.33 12.09 -20.15
C VAL A 173 -19.59 12.13 -20.96
N GLU A 174 -20.67 11.59 -20.42
CA GLU A 174 -21.97 11.46 -21.12
C GLU A 174 -22.76 12.78 -21.16
N ARG A 175 -22.66 13.60 -20.10
CA ARG A 175 -23.50 14.78 -19.91
C ARG A 175 -22.73 15.99 -19.39
N GLY A 176 -23.32 17.17 -19.57
CA GLY A 176 -22.79 18.44 -19.07
C GLY A 176 -21.84 19.13 -20.06
N ASN A 177 -21.52 18.54 -21.18
CA ASN A 177 -20.79 19.19 -22.28
C ASN A 177 -21.73 20.17 -23.06
N PRO A 178 -21.17 21.06 -23.91
CA PRO A 178 -22.00 21.88 -24.78
C PRO A 178 -23.02 21.05 -25.60
N GLY A 179 -24.28 21.47 -25.58
CA GLY A 179 -25.37 20.72 -26.19
C GLY A 179 -25.74 19.42 -25.48
N ASP A 180 -25.21 19.17 -24.30
CA ASP A 180 -25.34 17.91 -23.53
C ASP A 180 -24.90 16.67 -24.31
N LEU A 181 -23.91 16.83 -25.22
CA LEU A 181 -23.38 15.79 -26.08
C LEU A 181 -22.23 15.02 -25.40
N PRO A 182 -22.14 13.69 -25.59
CA PRO A 182 -21.06 12.91 -24.98
C PRO A 182 -19.70 13.18 -25.62
N ALA A 183 -18.64 13.06 -24.84
CA ALA A 183 -17.26 13.24 -25.29
C ALA A 183 -16.25 12.40 -24.51
N LEU A 184 -15.15 12.06 -25.17
CA LEU A 184 -13.96 11.58 -24.48
C LEU A 184 -13.09 12.78 -24.04
N TYR A 185 -12.66 12.74 -22.80
CA TYR A 185 -11.58 13.58 -22.26
C TYR A 185 -10.34 12.72 -22.05
N SER A 186 -9.18 13.23 -22.44
CA SER A 186 -7.93 12.48 -22.37
C SER A 186 -6.74 13.36 -21.98
N GLY A 187 -5.74 12.73 -21.35
CA GLY A 187 -4.42 13.30 -21.11
C GLY A 187 -3.35 12.37 -21.69
N THR A 188 -2.59 12.84 -22.69
CA THR A 188 -1.61 12.02 -23.40
C THR A 188 -0.61 12.88 -24.18
N ASN A 189 0.31 12.23 -24.92
CA ASN A 189 1.12 12.87 -25.94
C ASN A 189 0.43 12.79 -27.31
N ALA A 190 0.20 13.95 -27.96
CA ALA A 190 -0.47 14.04 -29.25
C ALA A 190 0.49 13.93 -30.44
N GLU A 191 1.79 13.76 -30.19
CA GLU A 191 2.82 13.59 -31.23
C GLU A 191 3.74 12.41 -30.94
N PHE A 192 4.22 11.80 -32.00
CA PHE A 192 5.20 10.71 -31.94
C PHE A 192 6.50 11.10 -31.21
N THR A 193 6.94 12.36 -31.37
CA THR A 193 8.13 12.93 -30.74
C THR A 193 7.97 13.23 -29.26
N LYS A 194 6.76 13.09 -28.71
CA LYS A 194 6.37 13.47 -27.33
C LYS A 194 6.54 14.97 -27.02
N ALA A 195 6.65 15.80 -28.08
CA ALA A 195 6.81 17.24 -27.94
C ALA A 195 5.51 17.97 -27.58
N ASP A 196 4.36 17.36 -27.88
CA ASP A 196 3.03 17.93 -27.67
C ASP A 196 2.22 17.10 -26.68
N ALA A 197 2.41 17.36 -25.41
CA ALA A 197 1.55 16.83 -24.36
C ALA A 197 0.24 17.60 -24.28
N VAL A 198 -0.88 16.91 -24.10
CA VAL A 198 -2.21 17.51 -24.24
C VAL A 198 -3.22 16.98 -23.21
N ILE A 199 -4.03 17.89 -22.67
CA ILE A 199 -5.34 17.60 -22.09
C ILE A 199 -6.38 17.98 -23.14
N PHE A 200 -7.17 17.02 -23.60
CA PHE A 200 -7.96 17.06 -24.81
C PHE A 200 -9.41 16.64 -24.55
N ARG A 201 -10.37 17.26 -25.24
CA ARG A 201 -11.74 16.80 -25.39
C ARG A 201 -12.02 16.62 -26.87
N THR A 202 -12.63 15.51 -27.25
CA THR A 202 -13.03 15.22 -28.63
C THR A 202 -14.04 16.25 -29.18
N ASP A 203 -14.17 16.32 -30.51
CA ASP A 203 -15.31 16.98 -31.14
C ASP A 203 -16.63 16.42 -30.57
N LEU A 204 -17.64 17.27 -30.48
CA LEU A 204 -18.95 16.88 -30.01
C LEU A 204 -19.86 16.66 -31.21
N TYR A 205 -20.42 15.48 -31.27
CA TYR A 205 -21.29 15.06 -32.36
C TYR A 205 -22.71 14.81 -31.88
N ASN A 206 -23.67 15.25 -32.67
CA ASN A 206 -25.03 14.79 -32.52
C ASN A 206 -25.13 13.39 -33.13
N TYR A 207 -25.27 12.37 -32.30
CA TYR A 207 -25.26 10.97 -32.75
C TYR A 207 -26.49 10.60 -33.60
N THR A 208 -27.60 11.37 -33.51
CA THR A 208 -28.80 11.16 -34.33
C THR A 208 -28.58 11.64 -35.77
N THR A 209 -27.93 12.78 -35.96
CA THR A 209 -27.70 13.39 -37.28
C THR A 209 -26.32 13.09 -37.84
N GLY A 210 -25.38 12.60 -37.05
CA GLY A 210 -23.97 12.41 -37.42
C GLY A 210 -23.19 13.72 -37.58
N ARG A 211 -23.80 14.89 -37.30
CA ARG A 211 -23.15 16.20 -37.50
C ARG A 211 -22.29 16.58 -36.32
N ARG A 212 -21.13 17.19 -36.60
CA ARG A 212 -20.29 17.84 -35.60
C ARG A 212 -20.91 19.19 -35.22
N GLU A 213 -21.29 19.32 -33.96
CA GLU A 213 -21.89 20.54 -33.42
C GLU A 213 -20.81 21.47 -32.82
N PHE A 214 -19.84 20.91 -32.11
CA PHE A 214 -18.75 21.68 -31.48
C PHE A 214 -17.40 21.04 -31.79
N THR A 215 -16.38 21.88 -31.94
CA THR A 215 -14.99 21.42 -32.18
C THR A 215 -14.32 21.00 -30.91
N PHE A 216 -13.29 20.15 -31.06
CA PHE A 216 -12.43 19.73 -29.95
C PHE A 216 -11.88 20.91 -29.16
N LYS A 217 -11.45 20.63 -27.89
CA LYS A 217 -10.73 21.58 -27.08
C LYS A 217 -9.48 20.92 -26.53
N ARG A 218 -8.42 21.73 -26.35
CA ARG A 218 -7.12 21.25 -25.90
C ARG A 218 -6.33 22.31 -25.14
N THR A 219 -5.33 21.87 -24.39
CA THR A 219 -4.28 22.75 -23.83
C THR A 219 -3.42 23.39 -24.92
N LEU A 220 -2.81 24.53 -24.62
CA LEU A 220 -1.90 25.21 -25.54
C LEU A 220 -0.72 24.31 -25.92
N LYS A 221 -0.41 24.30 -27.22
CA LYS A 221 0.68 23.52 -27.80
C LYS A 221 2.02 24.19 -27.49
N TYR A 222 3.00 23.39 -27.06
CA TYR A 222 4.38 23.81 -26.79
C TYR A 222 4.55 24.94 -25.73
N ASP A 223 3.60 25.12 -24.85
CA ASP A 223 3.69 26.04 -23.73
C ASP A 223 3.90 25.28 -22.40
N SER A 224 5.14 25.32 -21.89
CA SER A 224 5.53 24.65 -20.64
C SER A 224 4.81 25.19 -19.39
N LYS A 225 4.25 26.41 -19.46
CA LYS A 225 3.40 26.92 -18.36
C LYS A 225 2.12 26.10 -18.23
N TRP A 226 1.60 25.59 -19.34
CA TRP A 226 0.41 24.73 -19.35
C TRP A 226 0.76 23.30 -18.99
N LEU A 227 1.67 22.66 -19.72
CA LEU A 227 2.12 21.29 -19.48
C LEU A 227 3.61 21.16 -19.82
N ASP A 228 4.42 20.62 -18.92
CA ASP A 228 5.83 20.29 -19.17
C ASP A 228 6.15 18.83 -18.86
N LYS A 229 6.19 18.00 -19.92
CA LYS A 229 6.48 16.57 -19.85
C LYS A 229 5.61 15.82 -18.82
N PRO A 230 4.29 15.97 -18.87
CA PRO A 230 3.41 15.35 -17.89
C PRO A 230 3.41 13.82 -18.01
N ASN A 231 3.27 13.15 -16.86
CA ASN A 231 2.94 11.74 -16.74
C ASN A 231 1.58 11.64 -16.07
N PHE A 232 0.55 11.33 -16.87
CA PHE A 232 -0.83 11.25 -16.41
C PHE A 232 -1.07 9.97 -15.61
N VAL A 233 -1.87 10.05 -14.54
CA VAL A 233 -2.19 8.89 -13.68
C VAL A 233 -3.68 8.66 -13.49
N GLY A 234 -4.55 9.64 -13.78
CA GLY A 234 -5.99 9.46 -13.69
C GLY A 234 -6.78 10.68 -14.10
N SER A 235 -8.06 10.48 -14.45
CA SER A 235 -9.01 11.54 -14.76
C SER A 235 -10.41 11.16 -14.29
N TYR A 236 -11.17 12.15 -13.80
CA TYR A 236 -12.49 11.94 -13.21
C TYR A 236 -13.46 13.05 -13.61
N ASP A 237 -14.67 12.64 -13.97
CA ASP A 237 -15.84 13.53 -14.18
C ASP A 237 -16.54 13.75 -12.84
N ILE A 238 -16.52 14.98 -12.32
CA ILE A 238 -17.14 15.35 -11.03
C ILE A 238 -17.82 16.71 -11.15
N GLY A 239 -19.11 16.75 -10.98
CA GLY A 239 -19.90 17.98 -11.06
C GLY A 239 -19.76 18.67 -12.41
N ASP A 240 -19.39 19.94 -12.42
CA ASP A 240 -19.22 20.75 -13.63
C ASP A 240 -17.83 20.63 -14.29
N TYR A 241 -16.91 19.86 -13.68
CA TYR A 241 -15.51 19.80 -14.10
C TYR A 241 -15.05 18.39 -14.40
N VAL A 242 -14.05 18.28 -15.29
CA VAL A 242 -13.21 17.10 -15.44
C VAL A 242 -11.86 17.40 -14.82
N TYR A 243 -11.45 16.53 -13.90
CA TYR A 243 -10.17 16.62 -13.18
C TYR A 243 -9.16 15.68 -13.78
N PHE A 244 -7.88 16.15 -13.87
CA PHE A 244 -6.75 15.37 -14.37
C PHE A 244 -5.65 15.35 -13.31
N PHE A 245 -5.12 14.16 -13.01
CA PHE A 245 -4.02 13.96 -12.10
C PHE A 245 -2.79 13.52 -12.87
N PHE A 246 -1.68 14.18 -12.62
CA PHE A 246 -0.40 13.92 -13.29
C PHE A 246 0.77 14.43 -12.46
N ARG A 247 1.97 14.07 -12.85
CA ARG A 247 3.21 14.71 -12.40
C ARG A 247 3.93 15.30 -13.58
N GLU A 248 4.58 16.43 -13.40
CA GLU A 248 5.28 17.16 -14.45
C GLU A 248 6.53 17.84 -13.94
N THR A 249 7.40 18.34 -14.83
CA THR A 249 8.49 19.23 -14.45
C THR A 249 7.91 20.49 -13.79
N ALA A 250 8.42 20.81 -12.60
CA ALA A 250 8.00 21.99 -11.85
C ALA A 250 8.64 23.25 -12.42
N VAL A 251 7.95 23.91 -13.36
CA VAL A 251 8.46 25.14 -14.01
C VAL A 251 8.69 26.27 -13.02
N GLU A 252 7.88 26.34 -11.95
CA GLU A 252 8.02 27.31 -10.86
C GLU A 252 9.24 27.09 -9.96
N TYR A 253 9.88 25.94 -10.06
CA TYR A 253 11.06 25.58 -9.25
C TYR A 253 12.37 25.59 -10.07
N ILE A 254 12.28 25.81 -11.38
CA ILE A 254 13.40 25.61 -12.32
C ILE A 254 14.64 26.47 -11.99
N ASN A 255 14.46 27.62 -11.36
CA ASN A 255 15.56 28.51 -10.93
C ASN A 255 16.33 27.91 -9.73
N CYS A 256 15.76 26.96 -9.00
CA CYS A 256 16.40 26.26 -7.87
C CYS A 256 16.89 24.86 -8.26
N GLY A 257 16.69 24.44 -9.51
CA GLY A 257 17.02 23.10 -10.03
C GLY A 257 15.84 22.40 -10.70
N LYS A 258 16.08 21.21 -11.23
CA LYS A 258 15.02 20.40 -11.82
C LYS A 258 14.31 19.60 -10.74
N ASN A 259 13.00 19.75 -10.63
CA ASN A 259 12.16 18.97 -9.73
C ASN A 259 10.89 18.56 -10.47
N VAL A 260 10.26 17.49 -9.99
CA VAL A 260 8.96 17.01 -10.47
C VAL A 260 7.93 17.31 -9.39
N TYR A 261 6.79 17.88 -9.78
CA TYR A 261 5.67 18.07 -8.89
C TYR A 261 4.42 17.36 -9.39
N SER A 262 3.65 16.87 -8.44
CA SER A 262 2.33 16.30 -8.72
C SER A 262 1.28 17.39 -8.81
N ARG A 263 0.34 17.24 -9.76
CA ARG A 263 -0.67 18.22 -10.09
C ARG A 263 -2.06 17.62 -10.08
N VAL A 264 -3.02 18.44 -9.73
CA VAL A 264 -4.41 18.32 -10.16
C VAL A 264 -4.72 19.48 -11.08
N ALA A 265 -5.25 19.18 -12.28
CA ALA A 265 -5.79 20.18 -13.20
C ALA A 265 -7.30 19.98 -13.35
N ARG A 266 -8.01 21.03 -13.74
CA ARG A 266 -9.43 20.93 -14.08
C ARG A 266 -9.77 21.75 -15.31
N VAL A 267 -10.79 21.28 -16.02
CA VAL A 267 -11.45 22.02 -17.12
C VAL A 267 -12.95 21.95 -16.92
N CYS A 268 -13.65 23.06 -17.24
CA CYS A 268 -15.12 23.07 -17.21
C CYS A 268 -15.68 22.21 -18.35
N LYS A 269 -16.70 21.39 -18.10
CA LYS A 269 -17.35 20.58 -19.14
C LYS A 269 -18.01 21.45 -20.22
N LYS A 270 -18.59 22.61 -19.82
CA LYS A 270 -19.25 23.56 -20.74
C LYS A 270 -18.26 24.41 -21.56
N ASP A 271 -16.95 24.24 -21.36
CA ASP A 271 -15.95 25.03 -22.07
C ASP A 271 -15.97 24.79 -23.57
N ASN A 272 -16.20 25.85 -24.31
CA ASN A 272 -16.18 25.87 -25.77
C ASN A 272 -15.10 26.81 -26.34
N GLY A 273 -14.07 27.12 -25.51
CA GLY A 273 -13.02 28.07 -25.84
C GLY A 273 -13.52 29.53 -25.87
N GLY A 274 -12.62 30.42 -26.17
CA GLY A 274 -12.96 31.83 -26.37
C GLY A 274 -13.32 32.11 -27.84
N LYS A 275 -13.91 33.27 -28.08
CA LYS A 275 -14.36 33.68 -29.44
C LYS A 275 -13.16 33.91 -30.35
N ASN A 276 -12.19 34.72 -29.96
CA ASN A 276 -11.02 35.09 -30.74
C ASN A 276 -9.73 34.52 -30.17
N ILE A 277 -9.59 34.61 -28.84
CA ILE A 277 -8.44 34.12 -28.09
C ILE A 277 -8.83 32.76 -27.52
N LEU A 278 -7.92 31.77 -27.56
CA LEU A 278 -8.17 30.41 -27.11
C LEU A 278 -9.36 29.71 -27.81
N SER A 279 -9.63 29.99 -29.08
CA SER A 279 -10.81 29.44 -29.78
C SER A 279 -10.79 27.91 -29.88
N GLN A 280 -9.63 27.28 -30.04
CA GLN A 280 -9.46 25.82 -30.02
C GLN A 280 -8.87 25.31 -28.68
N ASN A 281 -8.56 26.21 -27.79
CA ASN A 281 -7.94 25.89 -26.49
C ASN A 281 -8.96 26.06 -25.36
N TRP A 282 -8.66 25.43 -24.23
CA TRP A 282 -9.43 25.59 -23.01
C TRP A 282 -9.42 27.06 -22.54
N ALA A 283 -10.59 27.61 -22.27
CA ALA A 283 -10.76 28.91 -21.64
C ALA A 283 -10.84 28.82 -20.10
N THR A 284 -10.83 27.61 -19.54
CA THR A 284 -11.04 27.37 -18.09
C THR A 284 -9.96 26.50 -17.47
N PHE A 285 -8.92 26.09 -18.23
CA PHE A 285 -7.86 25.23 -17.70
C PHE A 285 -7.08 25.89 -16.58
N LEU A 286 -7.04 25.23 -15.44
CA LEU A 286 -6.19 25.59 -14.29
C LEU A 286 -5.57 24.32 -13.71
N LYS A 287 -4.37 24.48 -13.11
CA LYS A 287 -3.68 23.42 -12.37
C LYS A 287 -3.17 23.92 -11.04
N ALA A 288 -3.12 23.01 -10.04
CA ALA A 288 -2.55 23.26 -8.72
C ALA A 288 -1.60 22.12 -8.32
N ARG A 289 -0.62 22.41 -7.49
CA ARG A 289 0.26 21.39 -6.93
C ARG A 289 -0.49 20.55 -5.91
N LEU A 290 -0.25 19.23 -5.89
CA LEU A 290 -0.65 18.34 -4.82
C LEU A 290 0.52 18.20 -3.84
N ASN A 291 0.25 18.45 -2.56
CA ASN A 291 1.23 18.33 -1.50
C ASN A 291 0.98 17.07 -0.68
N CYS A 292 1.87 16.07 -0.82
CA CYS A 292 1.92 14.89 0.04
C CYS A 292 3.25 14.91 0.77
N SER A 293 3.24 15.19 2.08
CA SER A 293 4.46 15.38 2.86
C SER A 293 4.28 14.97 4.32
N ILE A 294 5.39 14.59 4.95
CA ILE A 294 5.47 14.45 6.41
C ILE A 294 5.81 15.82 6.96
N PRO A 295 4.98 16.40 7.85
CA PRO A 295 5.23 17.72 8.41
C PRO A 295 6.44 17.73 9.35
N GLY A 296 7.03 18.90 9.54
CA GLY A 296 8.17 19.14 10.44
C GLY A 296 8.77 20.53 10.17
N GLU A 297 9.80 20.88 10.90
CA GLU A 297 10.56 22.10 10.63
C GLU A 297 11.08 22.12 9.17
N PHE A 298 11.52 20.95 8.68
CA PHE A 298 11.84 20.67 7.28
C PHE A 298 10.93 19.56 6.80
N PRO A 299 9.80 19.87 6.11
CA PRO A 299 8.87 18.84 5.65
C PRO A 299 9.53 17.88 4.65
N PHE A 300 9.21 16.58 4.78
CA PHE A 300 9.68 15.58 3.83
C PHE A 300 8.61 15.33 2.77
N TYR A 301 8.93 15.61 1.50
CA TYR A 301 7.99 15.57 0.38
C TYR A 301 8.07 14.28 -0.43
N PHE A 302 6.89 13.73 -0.75
CA PHE A 302 6.70 12.69 -1.77
C PHE A 302 6.14 13.39 -3.02
N ASN A 303 7.00 13.72 -3.96
CA ASN A 303 6.66 14.61 -5.07
C ASN A 303 6.07 13.93 -6.30
N GLU A 304 6.13 12.59 -6.39
CA GLU A 304 5.75 11.86 -7.60
C GLU A 304 4.50 11.01 -7.37
N ILE A 305 3.33 11.48 -7.82
CA ILE A 305 2.11 10.69 -7.83
C ILE A 305 2.24 9.52 -8.82
N GLN A 306 1.91 8.31 -8.36
CA GLN A 306 1.99 7.09 -9.15
C GLN A 306 0.60 6.56 -9.54
N SER A 307 -0.39 6.75 -8.67
CA SER A 307 -1.76 6.31 -8.88
C SER A 307 -2.72 7.17 -8.08
N VAL A 308 -3.92 7.36 -8.60
CA VAL A 308 -5.03 8.01 -7.93
C VAL A 308 -6.27 7.13 -8.05
N TYR A 309 -7.02 7.03 -6.98
CA TYR A 309 -8.25 6.25 -6.92
C TYR A 309 -9.39 7.08 -6.30
N LYS A 310 -10.57 6.95 -6.87
CA LYS A 310 -11.81 7.51 -6.35
C LYS A 310 -12.79 6.36 -6.11
N VAL A 311 -13.31 6.25 -4.89
CA VAL A 311 -14.31 5.22 -4.58
C VAL A 311 -15.56 5.47 -5.45
N PRO A 312 -16.06 4.48 -6.18
CA PRO A 312 -17.26 4.63 -7.00
C PRO A 312 -18.44 5.17 -6.18
N GLY A 313 -19.08 6.23 -6.67
CA GLY A 313 -20.19 6.91 -6.00
C GLY A 313 -19.79 7.89 -4.88
N ASP A 314 -18.51 8.01 -4.55
CA ASP A 314 -18.01 9.04 -3.62
C ASP A 314 -17.20 10.10 -4.36
N ASP A 315 -17.79 11.27 -4.58
CA ASP A 315 -17.14 12.40 -5.24
C ASP A 315 -16.46 13.37 -4.26
N THR A 316 -16.33 12.97 -3.00
CA THR A 316 -15.79 13.84 -1.95
C THR A 316 -14.29 13.71 -1.75
N ARG A 317 -13.68 12.61 -2.16
CA ARG A 317 -12.26 12.31 -1.89
C ARG A 317 -11.53 11.65 -3.04
N PHE A 318 -10.25 12.00 -3.15
CA PHE A 318 -9.25 11.33 -3.98
C PHE A 318 -8.19 10.68 -3.09
N TYR A 319 -7.93 9.42 -3.34
CA TYR A 319 -6.93 8.61 -2.65
C TYR A 319 -5.75 8.41 -3.58
N ALA A 320 -4.54 8.73 -3.16
CA ALA A 320 -3.39 8.66 -4.05
C ALA A 320 -2.15 8.10 -3.37
N VAL A 321 -1.34 7.39 -4.15
CA VAL A 321 -0.01 6.96 -3.75
C VAL A 321 1.04 7.81 -4.42
N PHE A 322 2.04 8.19 -3.62
CA PHE A 322 3.17 9.03 -4.02
C PHE A 322 4.47 8.32 -3.71
N THR A 323 5.49 8.62 -4.50
CA THR A 323 6.87 8.19 -4.23
C THR A 323 7.80 9.40 -4.11
N THR A 324 8.96 9.17 -3.57
CA THR A 324 10.11 10.06 -3.70
C THR A 324 10.69 9.97 -5.11
N CYS A 325 11.61 10.86 -5.47
CA CYS A 325 12.31 10.80 -6.76
C CYS A 325 13.19 9.54 -6.85
N GLN A 326 13.33 8.98 -8.06
CA GLN A 326 14.02 7.71 -8.32
C GLN A 326 15.49 7.67 -7.92
N ASN A 327 16.17 8.83 -7.84
CA ASN A 327 17.61 8.95 -7.55
C ASN A 327 17.91 9.39 -6.12
N GLY A 328 16.94 9.36 -5.22
CA GLY A 328 17.05 9.74 -3.83
C GLY A 328 16.74 8.59 -2.86
N LEU A 329 16.42 8.94 -1.62
CA LEU A 329 15.91 7.99 -0.65
C LEU A 329 14.59 7.41 -1.16
N THR A 330 14.54 6.11 -1.37
CA THR A 330 13.31 5.43 -1.82
C THR A 330 12.27 5.45 -0.70
N GLY A 331 11.07 5.86 -1.03
CA GLY A 331 9.95 5.84 -0.09
C GLY A 331 8.64 6.12 -0.78
N SER A 332 7.56 5.67 -0.17
CA SER A 332 6.20 5.88 -0.66
C SER A 332 5.26 6.32 0.44
N ALA A 333 4.21 7.02 0.06
CA ALA A 333 3.16 7.47 0.95
C ALA A 333 1.77 7.35 0.32
N ILE A 334 0.76 7.18 1.16
CA ILE A 334 -0.66 7.27 0.81
C ILE A 334 -1.18 8.59 1.36
N CYS A 335 -1.64 9.48 0.48
CA CYS A 335 -2.26 10.75 0.83
C CYS A 335 -3.70 10.82 0.32
N VAL A 336 -4.57 11.50 1.07
CA VAL A 336 -5.98 11.71 0.73
C VAL A 336 -6.22 13.19 0.54
N PHE A 337 -6.93 13.56 -0.52
CA PHE A 337 -7.31 14.94 -0.83
C PHE A 337 -8.81 15.03 -0.94
N THR A 338 -9.40 16.06 -0.33
CA THR A 338 -10.84 16.30 -0.49
C THR A 338 -11.11 17.15 -1.72
N THR A 339 -12.26 16.93 -2.35
CA THR A 339 -12.72 17.80 -3.46
C THR A 339 -12.90 19.24 -3.01
N ALA A 340 -13.25 19.45 -1.74
CA ALA A 340 -13.38 20.78 -1.13
C ALA A 340 -12.03 21.51 -1.05
N ASP A 341 -10.95 20.83 -0.62
CA ASP A 341 -9.59 21.42 -0.58
C ASP A 341 -9.07 21.72 -1.99
N VAL A 342 -9.34 20.81 -2.94
CA VAL A 342 -9.04 21.03 -4.36
C VAL A 342 -9.78 22.29 -4.86
N HIS A 343 -11.07 22.41 -4.57
CA HIS A 343 -11.87 23.58 -4.95
C HIS A 343 -11.32 24.87 -4.33
N THR A 344 -10.97 24.84 -3.04
CA THR A 344 -10.40 25.98 -2.31
C THR A 344 -9.10 26.45 -2.95
N ALA A 345 -8.19 25.54 -3.31
CA ALA A 345 -6.94 25.88 -3.98
C ALA A 345 -7.18 26.62 -5.31
N PHE A 346 -8.21 26.21 -6.07
CA PHE A 346 -8.59 26.91 -7.33
C PHE A 346 -9.29 28.25 -7.13
N LEU A 347 -9.76 28.55 -5.94
CA LEU A 347 -10.24 29.89 -5.55
C LEU A 347 -9.13 30.79 -5.00
N GLY A 348 -7.94 30.25 -4.73
CA GLY A 348 -6.78 30.96 -4.21
C GLY A 348 -6.10 31.88 -5.24
N LYS A 349 -4.89 32.32 -4.94
CA LYS A 349 -4.11 33.21 -5.83
C LYS A 349 -3.57 32.45 -7.04
N PHE A 350 -3.39 33.18 -8.14
CA PHE A 350 -2.65 32.69 -9.30
C PHE A 350 -1.16 32.93 -9.11
N LYS A 351 -0.34 32.16 -9.83
CA LYS A 351 1.12 32.31 -9.85
C LYS A 351 1.58 32.82 -11.19
N GLU A 352 2.49 33.82 -11.20
CA GLU A 352 3.08 34.41 -12.40
C GLU A 352 4.61 34.46 -12.35
N GLN A 353 5.21 34.45 -13.53
CA GLN A 353 6.60 34.75 -13.76
C GLN A 353 6.69 35.99 -14.64
N ALA A 354 7.18 37.12 -14.10
CA ALA A 354 7.20 38.42 -14.79
C ALA A 354 8.14 38.42 -16.02
N SER A 355 9.25 37.67 -15.95
CA SER A 355 10.19 37.46 -17.06
C SER A 355 10.81 36.06 -16.93
N SER A 356 11.39 35.53 -17.99
CA SER A 356 12.01 34.19 -18.01
C SER A 356 13.07 33.94 -16.94
N SER A 357 13.68 35.00 -16.42
CA SER A 357 14.69 34.96 -15.36
C SER A 357 14.14 35.28 -13.97
N SER A 358 12.89 35.73 -13.87
CA SER A 358 12.27 36.09 -12.59
C SER A 358 11.79 34.88 -11.82
N ALA A 359 11.71 35.02 -10.49
CA ALA A 359 11.01 34.03 -9.66
C ALA A 359 9.50 34.01 -9.96
N TRP A 360 8.89 32.86 -9.77
CA TRP A 360 7.45 32.72 -9.80
C TRP A 360 6.86 33.27 -8.50
N LEU A 361 5.94 34.23 -8.59
CA LEU A 361 5.34 34.94 -7.46
C LEU A 361 3.80 34.91 -7.54
N PRO A 362 3.11 35.06 -6.40
CA PRO A 362 1.67 35.19 -6.43
C PRO A 362 1.21 36.48 -7.11
N VAL A 363 0.19 36.37 -7.96
CA VAL A 363 -0.45 37.53 -8.62
C VAL A 363 -1.23 38.34 -7.61
N LEU A 364 -1.10 39.68 -7.67
CA LEU A 364 -1.90 40.58 -6.85
C LEU A 364 -3.38 40.46 -7.23
N SER A 365 -4.27 40.39 -6.23
CA SER A 365 -5.70 40.24 -6.44
C SER A 365 -6.31 41.35 -7.30
N SER A 366 -5.75 42.57 -7.26
CA SER A 366 -6.16 43.71 -8.09
C SER A 366 -5.88 43.54 -9.60
N LYS A 367 -4.99 42.61 -9.95
CA LYS A 367 -4.67 42.31 -11.37
C LYS A 367 -5.56 41.20 -11.96
N VAL A 368 -6.31 40.49 -11.12
CA VAL A 368 -7.16 39.39 -11.58
C VAL A 368 -8.46 39.97 -12.17
N PRO A 369 -8.75 39.69 -13.46
CA PRO A 369 -9.95 40.22 -14.10
C PRO A 369 -11.23 39.50 -13.65
N GLU A 370 -12.38 40.14 -13.91
CA GLU A 370 -13.70 39.54 -13.70
C GLU A 370 -14.39 39.30 -15.06
N PRO A 371 -15.19 38.21 -15.23
CA PRO A 371 -15.40 37.13 -14.25
C PRO A 371 -14.12 36.35 -13.96
N ARG A 372 -14.01 35.79 -12.74
CA ARG A 372 -12.79 35.13 -12.28
C ARG A 372 -12.30 34.07 -13.29
N PRO A 373 -11.00 34.13 -13.73
CA PRO A 373 -10.45 33.16 -14.66
C PRO A 373 -10.55 31.73 -14.15
N GLY A 374 -10.93 30.77 -15.05
CA GLY A 374 -11.10 29.36 -14.70
C GLY A 374 -12.45 28.99 -14.07
N GLN A 375 -13.35 29.96 -13.89
CA GLN A 375 -14.72 29.69 -13.45
C GLN A 375 -15.52 29.02 -14.56
N CYS A 376 -16.36 28.04 -14.22
CA CYS A 376 -17.27 27.39 -15.13
C CYS A 376 -18.46 28.30 -15.41
N VAL A 377 -18.59 28.78 -16.65
CA VAL A 377 -19.67 29.63 -17.12
C VAL A 377 -20.49 28.89 -18.18
N ASN A 378 -21.73 29.32 -18.42
CA ASN A 378 -22.59 28.63 -19.35
C ASN A 378 -22.10 28.73 -20.84
N ASP A 379 -21.48 29.85 -21.22
CA ASP A 379 -20.88 30.07 -22.50
C ASP A 379 -19.53 30.79 -22.36
N THR A 380 -18.44 30.07 -22.62
CA THR A 380 -17.09 30.63 -22.52
C THR A 380 -16.72 31.55 -23.65
N GLN A 381 -17.48 31.58 -24.76
CA GLN A 381 -17.28 32.50 -25.87
C GLN A 381 -17.67 33.93 -25.50
N THR A 382 -18.45 34.12 -24.45
CA THR A 382 -18.85 35.44 -23.91
C THR A 382 -17.76 36.03 -22.97
N LEU A 383 -16.74 35.26 -22.61
CA LEU A 383 -15.68 35.75 -21.73
C LEU A 383 -14.90 36.88 -22.37
N PRO A 384 -14.60 37.97 -21.61
CA PRO A 384 -13.78 39.08 -22.11
C PRO A 384 -12.37 38.64 -22.51
N ASP A 385 -11.78 39.29 -23.49
CA ASP A 385 -10.40 39.00 -23.94
C ASP A 385 -9.39 39.19 -22.85
N THR A 386 -9.64 40.07 -21.88
CA THR A 386 -8.80 40.26 -20.67
C THR A 386 -8.73 38.98 -19.82
N VAL A 387 -9.87 38.29 -19.62
CA VAL A 387 -9.95 37.02 -18.90
C VAL A 387 -9.24 35.89 -19.67
N LEU A 388 -9.46 35.83 -20.99
CA LEU A 388 -8.84 34.82 -21.86
C LEU A 388 -7.31 34.98 -21.94
N ASN A 389 -6.82 36.23 -22.05
CA ASN A 389 -5.38 36.53 -21.99
C ASN A 389 -4.79 36.24 -20.62
N PHE A 390 -5.53 36.49 -19.56
CA PHE A 390 -5.07 36.17 -18.21
C PHE A 390 -4.88 34.65 -18.06
N ILE A 391 -5.88 33.82 -18.39
CA ILE A 391 -5.78 32.35 -18.34
C ILE A 391 -4.61 31.83 -19.19
N ARG A 392 -4.44 32.35 -20.40
CA ARG A 392 -3.33 31.96 -21.28
C ARG A 392 -1.97 32.07 -20.59
N ASN A 393 -1.78 33.09 -19.74
CA ASN A 393 -0.51 33.37 -19.09
C ASN A 393 -0.40 32.84 -17.64
N HIS A 394 -1.53 32.52 -16.98
CA HIS A 394 -1.61 32.17 -15.54
C HIS A 394 -2.40 30.88 -15.29
N PRO A 395 -2.02 29.74 -15.88
CA PRO A 395 -2.74 28.49 -15.66
C PRO A 395 -2.42 27.83 -14.33
N LEU A 396 -1.41 28.31 -13.59
CA LEU A 396 -0.93 27.71 -12.32
C LEU A 396 -1.43 28.48 -11.12
N MET A 397 -1.98 27.77 -10.14
CA MET A 397 -2.36 28.31 -8.84
C MET A 397 -1.14 28.44 -7.94
N ASP A 398 -1.18 29.42 -7.02
CA ASP A 398 -0.09 29.66 -6.08
C ASP A 398 -0.07 28.64 -4.94
N GLU A 399 -1.23 28.38 -4.35
CA GLU A 399 -1.37 27.47 -3.23
C GLU A 399 -1.43 26.00 -3.70
N ALA A 400 -0.74 25.13 -2.93
CA ALA A 400 -0.85 23.70 -3.12
C ALA A 400 -2.07 23.14 -2.41
N VAL A 401 -2.68 22.10 -2.98
CA VAL A 401 -3.68 21.30 -2.27
C VAL A 401 -2.98 20.44 -1.23
N SER A 402 -3.27 20.66 0.04
CA SER A 402 -2.75 19.85 1.13
C SER A 402 -3.61 18.60 1.36
N HIS A 403 -3.00 17.54 1.87
CA HIS A 403 -3.74 16.32 2.21
C HIS A 403 -4.61 16.50 3.47
N GLU A 404 -5.70 15.75 3.55
CA GLU A 404 -6.82 15.93 4.50
C GLU A 404 -6.37 15.98 5.98
N SER A 405 -5.42 15.18 6.40
CA SER A 405 -5.04 15.05 7.82
C SER A 405 -3.77 15.83 8.20
N GLY A 406 -3.18 16.60 7.28
CA GLY A 406 -1.88 17.23 7.49
C GLY A 406 -0.69 16.26 7.64
N VAL A 407 -0.97 14.93 7.62
CA VAL A 407 0.01 13.84 7.61
C VAL A 407 -0.45 12.78 6.60
N PRO A 408 0.47 12.05 5.94
CA PRO A 408 0.08 10.90 5.12
C PRO A 408 -0.67 9.85 5.93
N VAL A 409 -1.66 9.17 5.32
CA VAL A 409 -2.35 8.04 5.95
C VAL A 409 -1.37 6.93 6.31
N PHE A 410 -0.45 6.66 5.40
CA PHE A 410 0.61 5.68 5.60
C PHE A 410 1.83 6.08 4.78
N TYR A 411 3.02 5.80 5.29
CA TYR A 411 4.27 5.95 4.55
C TYR A 411 5.27 4.87 4.94
N LYS A 412 6.12 4.50 4.01
CA LYS A 412 7.13 3.46 4.18
C LYS A 412 8.39 3.80 3.38
N GLY A 413 9.57 3.67 4.02
CA GLY A 413 10.87 3.67 3.34
C GLY A 413 11.11 2.36 2.59
N ASP A 414 12.00 2.39 1.61
CA ASP A 414 12.48 1.25 0.82
C ASP A 414 11.39 0.48 0.05
N VAL A 415 10.25 1.11 -0.21
CA VAL A 415 9.13 0.56 -0.96
C VAL A 415 8.68 1.56 -2.02
N ALA A 416 8.37 1.07 -3.23
CA ALA A 416 7.80 1.87 -4.31
C ALA A 416 6.39 1.38 -4.64
N PHE A 417 5.37 2.17 -4.22
CA PHE A 417 3.99 1.92 -4.60
C PHE A 417 3.73 2.32 -6.06
N SER A 418 3.00 1.48 -6.78
CA SER A 418 2.67 1.69 -8.19
C SER A 418 1.17 1.85 -8.46
N SER A 419 0.32 1.32 -7.59
CA SER A 419 -1.13 1.29 -7.77
C SER A 419 -1.85 1.34 -6.43
N LEU A 420 -3.10 1.81 -6.44
CA LEU A 420 -3.93 1.92 -5.23
C LEU A 420 -5.39 1.61 -5.55
N VAL A 421 -6.03 0.82 -4.69
CA VAL A 421 -7.50 0.73 -4.61
C VAL A 421 -7.93 0.84 -3.16
N VAL A 422 -9.15 1.33 -2.93
CA VAL A 422 -9.65 1.66 -1.59
C VAL A 422 -11.08 1.14 -1.44
N GLU A 423 -11.37 0.53 -0.30
CA GLU A 423 -12.72 0.13 0.09
C GLU A 423 -13.12 0.86 1.38
N ARG A 424 -14.32 1.45 1.39
CA ARG A 424 -14.94 2.03 2.59
C ARG A 424 -15.93 1.02 3.17
N LEU A 425 -15.61 0.52 4.35
CA LEU A 425 -16.43 -0.48 5.03
C LEU A 425 -17.32 0.19 6.08
N LYS A 426 -18.60 -0.18 6.03
CA LYS A 426 -19.57 0.09 7.09
C LYS A 426 -19.87 -1.23 7.78
N ILE A 427 -19.47 -1.37 9.04
CA ILE A 427 -19.74 -2.59 9.79
C ILE A 427 -21.18 -2.53 10.35
N GLN A 428 -22.02 -3.43 9.86
CA GLN A 428 -23.41 -3.56 10.35
C GLN A 428 -23.41 -4.19 11.75
N GLY A 429 -24.23 -3.63 12.66
CA GLY A 429 -24.46 -4.22 13.99
C GLY A 429 -23.74 -3.56 15.15
N PHE A 430 -22.96 -2.50 14.93
CA PHE A 430 -22.50 -1.64 16.01
C PHE A 430 -23.40 -0.41 16.14
N PRO A 431 -23.74 0.01 17.39
CA PRO A 431 -24.60 1.18 17.64
C PRO A 431 -23.98 2.50 17.17
N ASP A 432 -22.67 2.55 17.01
CA ASP A 432 -21.94 3.69 16.47
C ASP A 432 -21.61 3.43 15.00
N ASP A 433 -21.85 4.41 14.12
CA ASP A 433 -21.44 4.42 12.71
C ASP A 433 -19.90 4.34 12.59
N LYS A 434 -19.33 3.17 12.89
CA LYS A 434 -17.90 2.92 12.71
C LYS A 434 -17.64 2.66 11.23
N HIS A 435 -16.96 3.61 10.61
CA HIS A 435 -16.46 3.48 9.24
C HIS A 435 -14.96 3.18 9.27
N TYR A 436 -14.58 2.17 8.51
CA TYR A 436 -13.18 1.85 8.24
C TYR A 436 -12.88 2.07 6.78
N THR A 437 -11.71 2.62 6.48
CA THR A 437 -11.20 2.72 5.12
C THR A 437 -10.03 1.75 4.98
N VAL A 438 -10.11 0.82 4.04
CA VAL A 438 -9.06 -0.14 3.76
C VAL A 438 -8.38 0.24 2.46
N TYR A 439 -7.08 0.40 2.52
CA TYR A 439 -6.21 0.74 1.39
C TYR A 439 -5.45 -0.50 0.97
N TYR A 440 -5.39 -0.75 -0.31
CA TYR A 440 -4.58 -1.79 -0.91
C TYR A 440 -3.61 -1.12 -1.87
N ALA A 441 -2.35 -1.02 -1.47
CA ALA A 441 -1.29 -0.38 -2.26
C ALA A 441 -0.40 -1.44 -2.91
N GLY A 442 -0.42 -1.51 -4.22
CA GLY A 442 0.41 -2.39 -5.04
C GLY A 442 1.81 -1.82 -5.23
N THR A 443 2.81 -2.69 -5.34
CA THR A 443 4.23 -2.32 -5.44
C THR A 443 4.87 -2.73 -6.76
N ILE A 444 6.03 -2.17 -7.04
CA ILE A 444 6.83 -2.54 -8.23
C ILE A 444 7.51 -3.92 -8.10
N ASP A 445 7.58 -4.50 -6.90
CA ASP A 445 8.07 -5.86 -6.64
C ASP A 445 6.95 -6.91 -6.52
N GLY A 446 5.71 -6.52 -6.82
CA GLY A 446 4.57 -7.45 -6.95
C GLY A 446 3.84 -7.77 -5.65
N LYS A 447 4.00 -6.97 -4.62
CA LYS A 447 3.33 -7.10 -3.33
C LYS A 447 2.16 -6.13 -3.20
N VAL A 448 1.19 -6.47 -2.37
CA VAL A 448 0.07 -5.59 -1.98
C VAL A 448 0.10 -5.37 -0.49
N TYR A 449 0.15 -4.12 -0.08
CA TYR A 449 0.08 -3.66 1.30
C TYR A 449 -1.38 -3.37 1.67
N LYS A 450 -1.90 -4.04 2.70
CA LYS A 450 -3.25 -3.82 3.25
C LYS A 450 -3.14 -2.92 4.47
N VAL A 451 -3.63 -1.69 4.36
CA VAL A 451 -3.62 -0.69 5.43
C VAL A 451 -5.06 -0.36 5.81
N VAL A 452 -5.37 -0.31 7.09
CA VAL A 452 -6.67 0.13 7.60
C VAL A 452 -6.55 1.50 8.23
N GLN A 453 -7.56 2.34 8.03
CA GLN A 453 -7.69 3.64 8.69
C GLN A 453 -9.05 3.73 9.40
N TRP A 454 -9.04 4.33 10.59
CA TRP A 454 -10.22 4.65 11.37
C TRP A 454 -10.12 6.04 11.98
N PHE A 455 -11.26 6.61 12.36
CA PHE A 455 -11.29 7.86 13.08
C PHE A 455 -11.24 7.60 14.59
N ASP A 456 -10.22 8.11 15.26
CA ASP A 456 -10.10 8.02 16.71
C ASP A 456 -10.83 9.22 17.36
N LYS A 457 -11.93 8.92 18.05
CA LYS A 457 -12.77 9.94 18.72
C LYS A 457 -12.02 10.67 19.84
N SER A 458 -11.02 10.04 20.48
CA SER A 458 -10.27 10.62 21.61
C SER A 458 -9.29 11.69 21.14
N THR A 459 -8.57 11.44 20.05
CA THR A 459 -7.60 12.37 19.45
C THR A 459 -8.21 13.26 18.38
N ARG A 460 -9.43 12.96 17.92
CA ARG A 460 -10.11 13.58 16.75
C ARG A 460 -9.27 13.53 15.48
N GLN A 461 -8.48 12.49 15.32
CA GLN A 461 -7.59 12.28 14.17
C GLN A 461 -7.82 10.91 13.52
N GLY A 462 -7.52 10.84 12.24
CA GLY A 462 -7.41 9.56 11.55
C GLY A 462 -6.17 8.81 12.03
N LYS A 463 -6.36 7.56 12.47
CA LYS A 463 -5.28 6.62 12.75
C LYS A 463 -5.26 5.53 11.71
N SER A 464 -4.09 5.03 11.36
CA SER A 464 -3.93 3.96 10.40
C SER A 464 -2.92 2.91 10.86
N GLU A 465 -3.10 1.69 10.40
CA GLU A 465 -2.22 0.57 10.72
C GLU A 465 -2.05 -0.32 9.47
N LEU A 466 -0.82 -0.82 9.28
CA LEU A 466 -0.54 -1.86 8.30
C LEU A 466 -1.00 -3.21 8.86
N LEU A 467 -1.98 -3.82 8.21
CA LEU A 467 -2.54 -5.11 8.64
C LEU A 467 -1.78 -6.29 8.07
N ASP A 468 -1.46 -6.22 6.75
CA ASP A 468 -0.89 -7.38 6.06
C ASP A 468 -0.17 -6.99 4.77
N ILE A 469 0.65 -7.90 4.25
CA ILE A 469 1.32 -7.80 2.95
C ILE A 469 1.16 -9.12 2.23
N PHE A 470 0.67 -9.08 1.00
CA PHE A 470 0.48 -10.27 0.17
C PHE A 470 1.46 -10.25 -1.00
N GLU A 471 2.06 -11.38 -1.31
CA GLU A 471 2.76 -11.58 -2.59
C GLU A 471 1.72 -11.94 -3.65
N VAL A 472 1.55 -11.05 -4.63
CA VAL A 472 0.50 -11.20 -5.65
C VAL A 472 1.09 -11.53 -7.00
N THR A 473 1.95 -10.68 -7.52
CA THR A 473 2.59 -10.87 -8.83
C THR A 473 4.11 -11.02 -8.74
N SER A 474 4.64 -11.05 -7.52
CA SER A 474 6.08 -11.08 -7.26
C SER A 474 6.82 -12.09 -8.15
N PRO A 475 7.98 -11.72 -8.74
CA PRO A 475 8.68 -10.42 -8.65
C PRO A 475 8.21 -9.37 -9.67
N GLU A 476 7.12 -9.61 -10.41
CA GLU A 476 6.64 -8.71 -11.47
C GLU A 476 5.93 -7.49 -10.87
N PRO A 477 6.15 -6.28 -11.42
CA PRO A 477 5.46 -5.07 -10.97
C PRO A 477 3.95 -5.18 -11.11
N ILE A 478 3.22 -4.73 -10.09
CA ILE A 478 1.78 -4.50 -10.22
C ILE A 478 1.59 -3.26 -11.09
N ARG A 479 0.89 -3.42 -12.21
CA ARG A 479 0.65 -2.35 -13.18
C ARG A 479 -0.60 -1.56 -12.90
N MET A 480 -1.66 -2.26 -12.52
CA MET A 480 -2.93 -1.67 -12.10
C MET A 480 -3.68 -2.63 -11.19
N MET A 481 -4.61 -2.08 -10.44
CA MET A 481 -5.52 -2.84 -9.59
C MET A 481 -6.94 -2.31 -9.73
N GLU A 482 -7.90 -3.23 -9.60
CA GLU A 482 -9.32 -2.95 -9.44
C GLU A 482 -9.84 -3.69 -8.22
N ILE A 483 -10.90 -3.20 -7.61
CA ILE A 483 -11.55 -3.85 -6.47
C ILE A 483 -13.03 -4.07 -6.74
N SER A 484 -13.52 -5.26 -6.46
CA SER A 484 -14.94 -5.57 -6.44
C SER A 484 -15.40 -5.85 -5.01
N PRO A 485 -16.09 -4.90 -4.36
CA PRO A 485 -16.70 -5.13 -3.05
C PRO A 485 -17.70 -6.30 -3.05
N LYS A 486 -18.41 -6.49 -4.17
CA LYS A 486 -19.37 -7.59 -4.35
C LYS A 486 -18.69 -8.97 -4.24
N HIS A 487 -17.57 -9.15 -4.92
CA HIS A 487 -16.81 -10.40 -4.93
C HIS A 487 -15.74 -10.47 -3.84
N LYS A 488 -15.64 -9.44 -2.99
CA LYS A 488 -14.62 -9.36 -1.94
C LYS A 488 -13.22 -9.66 -2.48
N SER A 489 -12.91 -9.10 -3.65
CA SER A 489 -11.68 -9.44 -4.38
C SER A 489 -11.03 -8.22 -5.01
N ILE A 490 -9.69 -8.23 -5.00
CA ILE A 490 -8.83 -7.34 -5.76
C ILE A 490 -8.38 -8.08 -7.01
N TYR A 491 -8.36 -7.37 -8.14
CA TYR A 491 -7.82 -7.83 -9.41
C TYR A 491 -6.56 -7.03 -9.71
N ALA A 492 -5.41 -7.67 -9.66
CA ALA A 492 -4.11 -7.05 -9.91
C ALA A 492 -3.51 -7.57 -11.21
N THR A 493 -2.94 -6.69 -12.01
CA THR A 493 -2.30 -7.06 -13.28
C THR A 493 -0.80 -6.84 -13.25
N SER A 494 -0.08 -7.71 -13.96
CA SER A 494 1.32 -7.56 -14.30
C SER A 494 1.48 -7.56 -15.83
N ASP A 495 2.72 -7.69 -16.33
CA ASP A 495 2.94 -7.80 -17.78
C ASP A 495 2.55 -9.19 -18.33
N HIS A 496 2.46 -10.23 -17.46
CA HIS A 496 2.22 -11.62 -17.84
C HIS A 496 0.90 -12.20 -17.38
N ARG A 497 0.28 -11.63 -16.33
CA ARG A 497 -0.87 -12.28 -15.68
C ARG A 497 -1.81 -11.32 -14.99
N ILE A 498 -3.02 -11.80 -14.74
CA ILE A 498 -4.04 -11.16 -13.91
C ILE A 498 -4.26 -12.06 -12.70
N ARG A 499 -4.21 -11.49 -11.51
CA ARG A 499 -4.43 -12.20 -10.25
C ARG A 499 -5.70 -11.65 -9.58
N GLN A 500 -6.58 -12.56 -9.19
CA GLN A 500 -7.69 -12.28 -8.29
C GLN A 500 -7.30 -12.68 -6.88
N VAL A 501 -7.35 -11.75 -5.95
CA VAL A 501 -7.01 -11.95 -4.53
C VAL A 501 -8.24 -11.71 -3.69
N ASN A 502 -8.68 -12.72 -2.94
CA ASN A 502 -9.77 -12.55 -1.99
C ASN A 502 -9.28 -11.68 -0.82
N VAL A 503 -10.00 -10.58 -0.49
CA VAL A 503 -9.63 -9.67 0.60
C VAL A 503 -10.07 -10.19 1.98
N VAL A 504 -10.98 -11.19 2.03
CA VAL A 504 -11.46 -11.84 3.26
C VAL A 504 -10.63 -13.09 3.51
N MET A 505 -9.35 -12.89 3.83
CA MET A 505 -8.40 -13.97 4.12
C MET A 505 -8.30 -14.17 5.63
N CYS A 506 -9.32 -14.74 6.27
CA CYS A 506 -9.34 -14.93 7.73
C CYS A 506 -8.81 -16.31 8.13
N ASN A 507 -9.40 -17.36 7.54
CA ASN A 507 -9.01 -18.74 7.84
C ASN A 507 -7.58 -19.03 7.38
N GLY A 508 -6.75 -19.56 8.28
CA GLY A 508 -5.38 -19.95 7.97
C GLY A 508 -4.39 -18.80 7.76
N ARG A 509 -4.88 -17.54 7.64
CA ARG A 509 -4.02 -16.36 7.51
C ARG A 509 -3.62 -15.81 8.87
N TYR A 510 -4.55 -15.74 9.79
CA TYR A 510 -4.33 -15.27 11.15
C TYR A 510 -4.41 -16.42 12.13
N ASP A 511 -3.27 -16.75 12.72
CA ASP A 511 -3.08 -17.84 13.68
C ASP A 511 -3.29 -17.41 15.14
N ASN A 512 -3.52 -16.11 15.38
CA ASN A 512 -3.74 -15.56 16.70
C ASN A 512 -4.86 -14.53 16.73
N CYS A 513 -5.47 -14.38 17.91
CA CYS A 513 -6.58 -13.48 18.15
C CYS A 513 -6.27 -12.03 17.81
N LEU A 514 -5.11 -11.50 18.23
CA LEU A 514 -4.80 -10.07 18.08
C LEU A 514 -4.73 -9.61 16.62
N ARG A 515 -4.14 -10.43 15.76
CA ARG A 515 -4.09 -10.10 14.33
C ARG A 515 -5.46 -10.22 13.67
N CYS A 516 -6.22 -11.24 14.08
CA CYS A 516 -7.56 -11.49 13.56
C CYS A 516 -8.54 -10.36 13.89
N VAL A 517 -8.58 -9.90 15.15
CA VAL A 517 -9.54 -8.88 15.61
C VAL A 517 -9.28 -7.49 15.01
N ARG A 518 -8.08 -7.24 14.50
CA ARG A 518 -7.70 -5.98 13.84
C ARG A 518 -8.11 -5.90 12.38
N ASP A 519 -8.35 -7.03 11.75
CA ASP A 519 -8.81 -7.04 10.37
C ASP A 519 -10.32 -6.77 10.31
N PRO A 520 -10.78 -5.71 9.60
CA PRO A 520 -12.18 -5.35 9.55
C PRO A 520 -13.09 -6.38 8.87
N TYR A 521 -12.51 -7.33 8.12
CA TYR A 521 -13.25 -8.43 7.48
C TYR A 521 -13.35 -9.67 8.37
N CYS A 522 -12.58 -9.72 9.47
CA CYS A 522 -12.41 -10.93 10.27
C CYS A 522 -12.90 -10.75 11.70
N GLY A 523 -13.19 -11.86 12.35
CA GLY A 523 -13.51 -11.92 13.76
C GLY A 523 -12.96 -13.21 14.40
N TRP A 524 -12.56 -13.13 15.65
CA TRP A 524 -12.05 -14.27 16.39
C TRP A 524 -13.16 -15.01 17.09
N ASP A 525 -13.28 -16.30 16.79
CA ASP A 525 -14.18 -17.21 17.47
C ASP A 525 -13.48 -17.83 18.69
N LYS A 526 -14.01 -17.51 19.89
CA LYS A 526 -13.48 -18.03 21.15
C LYS A 526 -13.68 -19.53 21.32
N GLU A 527 -14.76 -20.09 20.77
CA GLU A 527 -15.11 -21.50 20.95
C GLU A 527 -14.19 -22.41 20.14
N SER A 528 -14.03 -22.08 18.85
CA SER A 528 -13.15 -22.84 17.96
C SER A 528 -11.70 -22.38 18.01
N ASN A 529 -11.39 -21.29 18.74
CA ASN A 529 -10.07 -20.68 18.84
C ASN A 529 -9.45 -20.42 17.46
N SER A 530 -10.24 -19.86 16.55
CA SER A 530 -9.85 -19.63 15.14
C SER A 530 -10.35 -18.32 14.61
N CYS A 531 -9.66 -17.80 13.59
CA CYS A 531 -10.06 -16.61 12.86
C CYS A 531 -11.06 -16.98 11.76
N LYS A 532 -12.20 -16.28 11.72
CA LYS A 532 -13.28 -16.51 10.75
C LYS A 532 -13.70 -15.21 10.07
N PRO A 533 -14.32 -15.25 8.90
CA PRO A 533 -15.00 -14.06 8.35
C PRO A 533 -15.94 -13.47 9.38
N TYR A 534 -15.93 -12.15 9.53
CA TYR A 534 -16.68 -11.46 10.58
C TYR A 534 -18.18 -11.78 10.52
N ALA A 535 -18.71 -12.16 11.68
CA ALA A 535 -20.13 -12.31 11.94
C ALA A 535 -20.43 -11.79 13.35
N PRO A 536 -21.69 -11.34 13.63
CA PRO A 536 -22.08 -10.94 14.97
C PRO A 536 -21.82 -12.06 16.00
N GLY A 537 -21.20 -11.67 17.13
CA GLY A 537 -20.79 -12.62 18.18
C GLY A 537 -19.31 -12.98 18.17
N LEU A 538 -18.59 -12.74 17.09
CA LEU A 538 -17.14 -12.87 17.03
C LEU A 538 -16.44 -11.66 17.62
N LEU A 539 -15.25 -11.85 18.19
CA LEU A 539 -14.43 -10.74 18.67
C LEU A 539 -13.86 -9.93 17.51
N GLN A 540 -14.02 -8.62 17.56
CA GLN A 540 -13.39 -7.68 16.64
C GLN A 540 -13.05 -6.37 17.36
N ASP A 541 -11.84 -5.86 17.13
CA ASP A 541 -11.37 -4.55 17.63
C ASP A 541 -10.33 -3.95 16.69
N VAL A 542 -10.78 -3.46 15.54
CA VAL A 542 -9.93 -2.87 14.50
C VAL A 542 -9.16 -1.65 15.03
N SER A 543 -9.77 -0.87 15.91
CA SER A 543 -9.22 0.37 16.46
C SER A 543 -8.32 0.19 17.68
N SER A 544 -8.09 -1.06 18.13
CA SER A 544 -7.38 -1.36 19.37
C SER A 544 -7.92 -0.59 20.59
N SER A 545 -9.24 -0.39 20.62
CA SER A 545 -9.92 0.38 21.68
C SER A 545 -10.23 -0.44 22.93
N SER A 546 -10.13 -1.77 22.83
CA SER A 546 -10.46 -2.71 23.91
C SER A 546 -9.21 -3.47 24.33
N PRO A 547 -8.34 -2.88 25.20
CA PRO A 547 -7.18 -3.59 25.69
C PRO A 547 -7.61 -4.88 26.39
N GLY A 548 -6.93 -5.97 26.11
CA GLY A 548 -7.25 -7.28 26.70
C GLY A 548 -8.41 -8.03 26.05
N ILE A 549 -8.95 -7.60 24.91
CA ILE A 549 -10.01 -8.34 24.18
C ILE A 549 -9.63 -9.80 23.90
N CYS A 550 -8.34 -10.04 23.70
CA CYS A 550 -7.77 -11.36 23.48
C CYS A 550 -7.15 -12.02 24.72
N ASP A 551 -7.25 -11.44 25.91
CA ASP A 551 -6.56 -11.95 27.11
C ASP A 551 -6.97 -13.38 27.48
N ALA A 552 -8.19 -13.75 27.22
CA ALA A 552 -8.66 -15.13 27.40
C ALA A 552 -8.03 -16.14 26.42
N CYS A 553 -7.44 -15.66 25.32
CA CYS A 553 -6.86 -16.46 24.26
C CYS A 553 -5.33 -16.50 24.30
N ILE A 554 -4.69 -15.80 25.26
CA ILE A 554 -3.23 -15.79 25.39
C ILE A 554 -2.77 -17.15 25.89
N ALA A 555 -1.86 -17.78 25.15
CA ALA A 555 -1.24 -19.03 25.55
C ALA A 555 -0.37 -18.81 26.81
N LYS A 556 -0.88 -19.22 27.96
CA LYS A 556 -0.13 -19.22 29.23
C LYS A 556 0.62 -20.56 29.36
N LYS A 557 1.93 -20.53 29.11
CA LYS A 557 2.78 -21.72 29.23
C LYS A 557 3.45 -21.76 30.58
N ARG A 558 3.38 -22.88 31.27
CA ARG A 558 4.16 -23.13 32.50
C ARG A 558 5.37 -23.94 32.11
N LEU A 559 6.55 -23.48 32.50
CA LEU A 559 7.81 -24.14 32.24
C LEU A 559 8.48 -24.45 33.59
N LEU A 560 8.81 -25.71 33.79
CA LEU A 560 9.71 -26.13 34.88
C LEU A 560 11.10 -26.23 34.28
N VAL A 561 12.03 -25.42 34.78
CA VAL A 561 13.40 -25.30 34.29
C VAL A 561 14.35 -25.74 35.38
N THR A 562 15.31 -26.56 35.02
CA THR A 562 16.34 -26.99 35.95
C THR A 562 17.33 -25.84 36.21
N TRP A 563 17.82 -25.70 37.40
CA TRP A 563 18.79 -24.68 37.78
C TRP A 563 20.05 -24.76 36.91
N GLY A 564 20.51 -23.61 36.36
CA GLY A 564 21.61 -23.53 35.39
C GLY A 564 21.27 -23.83 33.94
N GLN A 565 20.04 -24.28 33.62
CA GLN A 565 19.60 -24.55 32.27
C GLN A 565 19.41 -23.26 31.49
N ALA A 566 19.73 -23.27 30.19
CA ALA A 566 19.27 -22.24 29.27
C ALA A 566 17.87 -22.56 28.78
N VAL A 567 16.99 -21.56 28.70
CA VAL A 567 15.62 -21.72 28.24
C VAL A 567 15.31 -20.75 27.09
N HIS A 568 14.70 -21.26 26.01
CA HIS A 568 14.20 -20.45 24.92
C HIS A 568 12.70 -20.19 25.09
N LEU A 569 12.33 -18.91 25.12
CA LEU A 569 10.97 -18.43 25.12
C LEU A 569 10.67 -17.91 23.72
N SER A 570 9.85 -18.60 22.95
CA SER A 570 9.45 -18.14 21.63
C SER A 570 8.32 -17.13 21.77
N CYS A 571 8.45 -15.98 21.12
CA CYS A 571 7.33 -15.09 20.89
C CYS A 571 6.63 -15.55 19.61
N ALA A 572 5.89 -16.67 19.68
CA ALA A 572 5.40 -17.44 18.55
C ALA A 572 4.37 -16.68 17.70
N ILE A 573 4.84 -15.68 16.95
CA ILE A 573 4.06 -15.06 15.90
C ILE A 573 4.95 -15.03 14.65
N LYS A 574 4.51 -15.70 13.60
CA LYS A 574 4.95 -15.41 12.25
C LYS A 574 4.38 -14.04 11.90
N LEU A 575 5.13 -12.98 12.23
CA LEU A 575 4.80 -11.65 11.75
C LEU A 575 5.15 -11.61 10.27
N PRO A 576 4.24 -11.22 9.37
CA PRO A 576 4.62 -10.99 7.98
C PRO A 576 5.65 -9.86 7.92
N GLU A 577 6.60 -9.94 6.99
CA GLU A 577 7.42 -8.77 6.67
C GLU A 577 6.48 -7.61 6.25
N PRO A 578 6.57 -6.46 6.82
CA PRO A 578 7.59 -5.81 7.64
C PRO A 578 7.23 -5.68 9.13
N MET A 579 6.16 -6.29 9.62
CA MET A 579 5.86 -6.32 11.06
C MET A 579 6.91 -7.12 11.84
N SER A 580 7.67 -8.00 11.17
CA SER A 580 8.87 -8.63 11.74
C SER A 580 9.95 -7.61 12.14
N SER A 581 9.90 -6.38 11.58
CA SER A 581 10.79 -5.28 11.95
C SER A 581 10.31 -4.45 13.14
N MET A 582 9.05 -4.62 13.59
CA MET A 582 8.58 -3.98 14.82
C MET A 582 9.24 -4.67 16.04
N PRO A 583 9.95 -3.93 16.91
CA PRO A 583 10.62 -4.54 18.03
C PRO A 583 9.59 -5.08 19.02
N VAL A 584 9.69 -6.38 19.26
CA VAL A 584 8.98 -7.03 20.34
C VAL A 584 9.69 -6.70 21.65
N THR A 585 8.93 -6.38 22.67
CA THR A 585 9.44 -6.09 24.01
C THR A 585 9.09 -7.21 24.96
N TRP A 586 10.04 -7.58 25.80
CA TRP A 586 9.84 -8.58 26.83
C TRP A 586 9.71 -7.92 28.20
N TYR A 587 8.70 -8.33 28.97
CA TYR A 587 8.44 -7.87 30.33
C TYR A 587 8.57 -9.02 31.30
N TYR A 588 9.19 -8.76 32.46
CA TYR A 588 9.31 -9.69 33.57
C TYR A 588 8.51 -9.19 34.75
N TYR A 589 7.84 -10.12 35.42
CA TYR A 589 7.09 -9.87 36.65
C TYR A 589 7.69 -10.64 37.77
N SER A 590 8.36 -9.93 38.67
CA SER A 590 8.88 -10.45 39.93
C SER A 590 7.91 -10.17 41.07
N ARG A 591 7.82 -11.08 42.02
CA ARG A 591 7.06 -10.83 43.26
C ARG A 591 7.63 -9.68 44.07
N GLU A 592 8.94 -9.43 44.01
CA GLU A 592 9.64 -8.44 44.82
C GLU A 592 9.78 -7.09 44.09
N LYS A 593 10.04 -7.07 42.79
CA LYS A 593 10.39 -5.87 42.02
C LYS A 593 9.25 -5.35 41.11
N GLY A 594 8.10 -6.04 41.11
CA GLY A 594 7.00 -5.68 40.20
C GLY A 594 7.28 -5.96 38.74
N GLN A 595 6.64 -5.23 37.84
CA GLN A 595 6.79 -5.35 36.40
C GLN A 595 7.88 -4.42 35.89
N TYR A 596 8.80 -4.93 35.06
CA TYR A 596 9.76 -4.12 34.33
C TYR A 596 10.10 -4.72 32.96
N GLN A 597 10.48 -3.84 32.02
CA GLN A 597 10.93 -4.25 30.70
C GLN A 597 12.34 -4.82 30.77
N LEU A 598 12.57 -5.98 30.15
CA LEU A 598 13.86 -6.62 30.06
C LEU A 598 14.75 -5.96 29.02
N SER A 599 16.00 -5.74 29.38
CA SER A 599 17.05 -5.33 28.45
C SER A 599 17.86 -6.56 28.04
N PHE A 600 18.07 -6.72 26.73
CA PHE A 600 18.88 -7.79 26.20
C PHE A 600 20.36 -7.59 26.55
N ARG A 601 21.01 -8.65 26.99
CA ARG A 601 22.43 -8.70 27.33
C ARG A 601 23.01 -10.04 26.91
N PRO A 602 24.19 -10.04 26.24
CA PRO A 602 24.78 -11.28 25.69
C PRO A 602 25.06 -12.36 26.72
N ASP A 603 25.24 -11.96 27.97
CA ASP A 603 25.57 -12.84 29.09
C ASP A 603 24.35 -13.51 29.73
N LYS A 604 23.14 -12.93 29.55
CA LYS A 604 21.96 -13.41 30.28
C LYS A 604 20.69 -13.53 29.45
N TYR A 605 20.32 -12.49 28.70
CA TYR A 605 19.09 -12.42 27.89
C TYR A 605 19.45 -12.14 26.46
N ILE A 606 19.33 -13.14 25.58
CA ILE A 606 19.71 -13.06 24.17
C ILE A 606 18.46 -13.01 23.33
N GLN A 607 18.32 -12.01 22.49
CA GLN A 607 17.25 -11.97 21.52
C GLN A 607 17.55 -12.90 20.33
N THR A 608 16.57 -13.71 19.92
CA THR A 608 16.69 -14.54 18.74
C THR A 608 16.22 -13.80 17.47
N ALA A 609 16.63 -14.29 16.30
CA ALA A 609 16.21 -13.74 15.01
C ALA A 609 14.67 -13.73 14.84
N GLU A 610 13.97 -14.67 15.50
CA GLU A 610 12.51 -14.79 15.51
C GLU A 610 11.84 -13.93 16.60
N GLN A 611 12.56 -12.93 17.14
CA GLN A 611 12.08 -12.06 18.22
C GLN A 611 11.77 -12.80 19.56
N GLY A 612 12.15 -14.06 19.68
CA GLY A 612 12.14 -14.79 20.94
C GLY A 612 13.26 -14.34 21.89
N MET A 613 13.32 -14.96 23.06
CA MET A 613 14.36 -14.68 24.06
C MET A 613 14.96 -15.98 24.59
N VAL A 614 16.29 -16.05 24.65
CA VAL A 614 16.99 -17.10 25.37
C VAL A 614 17.46 -16.55 26.70
N ILE A 615 17.11 -17.21 27.78
CA ILE A 615 17.61 -16.92 29.14
C ILE A 615 18.74 -17.91 29.42
N MET A 616 19.95 -17.41 29.62
CA MET A 616 21.11 -18.21 29.88
C MET A 616 21.23 -18.50 31.37
N GLY A 617 21.53 -19.77 31.74
CA GLY A 617 21.81 -20.17 33.09
C GLY A 617 20.75 -19.75 34.13
N VAL A 618 19.51 -20.26 33.98
CA VAL A 618 18.37 -19.88 34.80
C VAL A 618 18.62 -20.22 36.28
N THR A 619 18.42 -19.24 37.15
CA THR A 619 18.51 -19.38 38.62
C THR A 619 17.15 -19.05 39.25
N GLU A 620 17.08 -19.09 40.59
CA GLU A 620 15.86 -18.70 41.34
C GLU A 620 15.43 -17.25 41.06
N GLN A 621 16.37 -16.38 40.62
CA GLN A 621 16.10 -14.97 40.31
C GLN A 621 15.30 -14.79 39.01
N GLU A 622 15.36 -15.76 38.11
CA GLU A 622 14.62 -15.79 36.88
C GLU A 622 13.27 -16.52 36.99
N ALA A 623 12.92 -17.04 38.17
CA ALA A 623 11.58 -17.60 38.39
C ALA A 623 10.52 -16.51 38.40
N GLY A 624 9.51 -16.62 37.53
CA GLY A 624 8.46 -15.61 37.44
C GLY A 624 7.73 -15.64 36.11
N ARG A 625 6.93 -14.61 35.86
CA ARG A 625 6.15 -14.47 34.64
C ARG A 625 6.92 -13.60 33.65
N TYR A 626 6.97 -14.08 32.41
CA TYR A 626 7.54 -13.38 31.25
C TYR A 626 6.46 -13.16 30.20
N ASP A 627 6.24 -11.92 29.81
CA ASP A 627 5.30 -11.55 28.76
C ASP A 627 6.06 -10.99 27.56
N CYS A 628 5.80 -11.54 26.38
CA CYS A 628 6.20 -10.99 25.10
C CYS A 628 5.12 -10.03 24.63
N ARG A 629 5.50 -8.79 24.28
CA ARG A 629 4.56 -7.75 23.86
C ARG A 629 4.97 -7.07 22.56
N LEU A 630 3.96 -6.71 21.77
CA LEU A 630 4.07 -5.82 20.62
C LEU A 630 3.28 -4.54 20.96
N GLY A 631 4.00 -3.47 21.29
CA GLY A 631 3.35 -2.27 21.83
C GLY A 631 2.60 -2.55 23.14
N PRO A 632 1.31 -2.21 23.27
CA PRO A 632 0.52 -2.45 24.47
C PRO A 632 0.04 -3.92 24.60
N ASP A 633 0.09 -4.71 23.53
CA ASP A 633 -0.55 -6.02 23.44
C ASP A 633 0.37 -7.16 23.85
N THR A 634 -0.10 -8.03 24.76
CA THR A 634 0.62 -9.23 25.15
C THR A 634 0.36 -10.34 24.12
N LEU A 635 1.44 -10.86 23.54
CA LEU A 635 1.40 -11.90 22.51
C LEU A 635 1.44 -13.31 23.10
N CYS A 636 2.27 -13.51 24.11
CA CYS A 636 2.39 -14.77 24.84
C CYS A 636 2.89 -14.52 26.27
N SER A 637 2.60 -15.45 27.16
CA SER A 637 2.98 -15.40 28.56
C SER A 637 3.57 -16.73 29.03
N TYR A 638 4.72 -16.68 29.66
CA TYR A 638 5.40 -17.82 30.24
C TYR A 638 5.49 -17.65 31.75
N ASN A 639 5.21 -18.69 32.48
CA ASN A 639 5.47 -18.75 33.92
C ASN A 639 6.59 -19.78 34.19
N ILE A 640 7.77 -19.28 34.51
CA ILE A 640 8.94 -20.12 34.77
C ILE A 640 9.00 -20.45 36.25
N THR A 641 9.06 -21.74 36.55
CA THR A 641 9.39 -22.29 37.87
C THR A 641 10.74 -22.99 37.78
N VAL A 642 11.61 -22.77 38.78
CA VAL A 642 12.96 -23.32 38.75
C VAL A 642 13.05 -24.49 39.72
N ASP A 643 13.47 -25.66 39.21
CA ASP A 643 13.84 -26.79 40.04
C ASP A 643 15.25 -26.54 40.61
N THR A 644 15.28 -26.21 41.87
CA THR A 644 16.53 -25.90 42.59
C THR A 644 17.21 -27.14 43.19
N GLN A 645 16.61 -28.31 43.00
CA GLN A 645 17.17 -29.57 43.55
C GLN A 645 18.05 -30.31 42.53
N ARG A 646 17.96 -29.93 41.26
CA ARG A 646 18.70 -30.57 40.16
C ARG A 646 19.48 -29.52 39.35
N CYS A 647 20.68 -29.88 38.90
CA CYS A 647 21.42 -29.14 37.88
C CYS A 647 21.11 -29.67 36.47
N ALA A 648 21.18 -28.78 35.45
CA ALA A 648 21.08 -29.21 34.10
C ALA A 648 22.26 -30.09 33.68
N ALA A 649 21.96 -31.28 33.12
CA ALA A 649 22.99 -32.13 32.53
C ALA A 649 23.32 -31.61 31.10
N PRO A 650 24.59 -31.60 30.67
CA PRO A 650 24.96 -31.17 29.34
C PRO A 650 24.49 -32.17 28.30
N SER A 651 23.98 -31.65 27.17
CA SER A 651 23.23 -32.43 26.19
C SER A 651 24.10 -33.17 25.15
N LYS A 652 25.46 -33.06 25.13
CA LYS A 652 26.31 -33.75 24.14
C LYS A 652 27.75 -33.94 24.55
N SER A 653 28.23 -35.16 24.31
CA SER A 653 29.57 -35.79 24.24
C SER A 653 30.14 -36.34 25.58
N HIS A 654 30.69 -37.57 25.45
CA HIS A 654 30.97 -38.47 26.57
C HIS A 654 31.97 -37.96 27.61
N ASP A 655 32.94 -37.14 27.25
CA ASP A 655 33.99 -36.71 28.16
C ASP A 655 33.62 -35.44 28.98
N TYR A 656 32.88 -34.53 28.36
CA TYR A 656 32.37 -33.34 29.04
C TYR A 656 31.22 -33.66 30.01
N GLN A 657 30.43 -34.68 29.72
CA GLN A 657 29.28 -35.07 30.52
C GLN A 657 29.70 -35.51 31.93
N LYS A 658 30.81 -36.25 32.07
CA LYS A 658 31.27 -36.73 33.36
C LYS A 658 31.82 -35.58 34.22
N VAL A 659 32.72 -34.79 33.64
CA VAL A 659 33.35 -33.65 34.35
C VAL A 659 32.31 -32.61 34.77
N TYR A 660 31.34 -32.33 33.91
CA TYR A 660 30.28 -31.37 34.21
C TYR A 660 29.25 -31.93 35.20
N SER A 661 28.93 -33.21 35.13
CA SER A 661 28.07 -33.88 36.11
C SER A 661 28.72 -33.90 37.50
N ASP A 662 30.02 -34.18 37.57
CA ASP A 662 30.77 -34.16 38.81
C ASP A 662 30.87 -32.74 39.40
N TRP A 663 31.09 -31.74 38.55
CA TRP A 663 31.08 -30.33 38.93
C TRP A 663 29.72 -29.87 39.42
N CYS A 664 28.65 -30.24 38.70
CA CYS A 664 27.28 -29.95 39.11
C CYS A 664 26.93 -30.57 40.45
N HIS A 665 27.39 -31.78 40.70
CA HIS A 665 27.16 -32.47 41.97
C HIS A 665 27.90 -31.79 43.11
N GLU A 666 29.14 -31.38 42.92
CA GLU A 666 29.91 -30.61 43.92
C GLU A 666 29.29 -29.21 44.12
N PHE A 667 28.81 -28.57 43.05
CA PHE A 667 28.14 -27.28 43.15
C PHE A 667 26.82 -27.37 43.92
N GLU A 668 26.06 -28.47 43.75
CA GLU A 668 24.84 -28.70 44.54
C GLU A 668 25.16 -28.90 46.03
N LYS A 669 26.24 -29.63 46.36
CA LYS A 669 26.71 -29.74 47.74
C LYS A 669 27.05 -28.38 48.33
N TYR A 670 27.78 -27.55 47.56
CA TYR A 670 28.14 -26.19 47.96
C TYR A 670 26.90 -25.32 48.19
N LYS A 671 25.93 -25.37 47.28
CA LYS A 671 24.66 -24.65 47.34
C LYS A 671 23.83 -25.07 48.59
N MET A 672 23.79 -26.35 48.88
CA MET A 672 23.13 -26.87 50.10
C MET A 672 23.85 -26.42 51.37
N ALA A 673 25.15 -26.38 51.33
CA ALA A 673 25.96 -25.87 52.44
C ALA A 673 25.72 -24.37 52.68
N MET A 674 25.66 -23.56 51.61
CA MET A 674 25.33 -22.14 51.67
C MET A 674 23.92 -21.89 52.23
N LYS A 675 22.91 -22.63 51.76
CA LYS A 675 21.54 -22.52 52.30
C LYS A 675 21.46 -22.91 53.78
N THR A 676 22.28 -23.89 54.19
CA THR A 676 22.38 -24.29 55.59
C THR A 676 23.05 -23.21 56.40
N TRP A 677 24.08 -22.57 55.87
CA TRP A 677 24.77 -21.45 56.49
C TRP A 677 23.87 -20.22 56.63
N GLU A 678 23.12 -19.84 55.56
CA GLU A 678 22.14 -18.76 55.60
C GLU A 678 21.06 -19.00 56.67
N ARG A 679 20.53 -20.22 56.75
CA ARG A 679 19.56 -20.57 57.81
C ARG A 679 20.15 -20.43 59.20
N ARG A 680 21.42 -20.82 59.39
CA ARG A 680 22.12 -20.63 60.66
C ARG A 680 22.35 -19.16 60.97
N GLN A 681 22.72 -18.35 59.96
CA GLN A 681 22.87 -16.91 60.15
C GLN A 681 21.54 -16.24 60.54
N LEU A 682 20.43 -16.58 59.84
CA LEU A 682 19.11 -16.08 60.21
C LEU A 682 18.71 -16.48 61.62
N GLN A 683 19.07 -17.69 62.09
CA GLN A 683 18.82 -18.11 63.42
C GLN A 683 19.77 -17.40 64.47
N CYS A 684 21.00 -17.07 64.10
CA CYS A 684 21.88 -16.27 64.91
C CYS A 684 21.39 -14.82 65.03
N ASN A 685 20.98 -14.22 63.94
CA ASN A 685 20.41 -12.85 63.93
C ASN A 685 19.10 -12.78 64.72
N SER A 686 18.24 -13.80 64.65
CA SER A 686 17.03 -13.86 65.50
C SER A 686 17.29 -14.09 66.98
N ARG A 687 18.43 -14.70 67.38
CA ARG A 687 18.85 -14.77 68.73
C ARG A 687 19.44 -13.46 69.24
N GLN A 688 20.21 -12.73 68.42
CA GLN A 688 20.73 -11.40 68.76
C GLN A 688 19.65 -10.35 68.95
N THR A 689 18.54 -10.45 68.22
CA THR A 689 17.40 -9.52 68.40
C THR A 689 16.58 -9.78 69.65
N ASN A 690 16.69 -10.96 70.25
CA ASN A 690 16.05 -11.25 71.54
C ASN A 690 16.90 -10.87 72.77
N ASP A 691 18.24 -10.72 72.59
CA ASP A 691 19.16 -10.36 73.72
C ASP A 691 19.42 -8.83 73.81
N THR A 692 18.97 -8.01 72.80
CA THR A 692 19.20 -6.56 72.81
C THR A 692 18.00 -5.75 73.29
N ALA A 693 17.03 -6.37 73.95
CA ALA A 693 15.99 -5.62 74.70
C ALA A 693 16.41 -5.01 76.00
N SER A 694 17.71 -5.10 76.37
CA SER A 694 18.27 -4.40 77.55
C SER A 694 19.72 -4.03 77.30
N SER A 695 19.98 -2.84 76.94
CA SER A 695 21.00 -1.85 77.28
C SER A 695 21.44 -0.96 76.10
N ASN A 696 21.47 0.30 76.47
CA ASN A 696 21.81 1.48 75.70
C ASN A 696 23.27 1.58 75.24
N GLN A 697 23.42 2.34 74.11
CA GLN A 697 24.46 3.33 73.79
C GLN A 697 25.77 2.87 73.11
N ASN A 698 25.95 3.50 71.94
CA ASN A 698 27.16 3.98 71.27
C ASN A 698 28.24 2.96 70.86
N ALA A 699 28.35 2.76 69.52
CA ALA A 699 29.63 2.87 68.79
C ALA A 699 29.41 2.61 67.25
N HIS A 700 30.07 3.40 66.43
CA HIS A 700 30.15 3.33 64.99
C HIS A 700 30.69 1.99 64.44
N PRO A 701 30.25 1.47 63.31
CA PRO A 701 30.91 0.32 62.68
C PRO A 701 31.91 0.77 61.60
N ASN A 702 33.09 0.20 61.69
CA ASN A 702 34.09 0.17 60.64
C ASN A 702 33.71 -0.87 59.58
N GLU A 703 33.76 -0.46 58.34
CA GLU A 703 33.62 -1.31 57.13
C GLU A 703 34.86 -2.23 57.02
N ILE A 704 34.62 -3.53 56.83
CA ILE A 704 35.59 -4.49 56.30
C ILE A 704 34.96 -5.25 55.13
N TYR A 705 35.38 -4.91 53.94
CA TYR A 705 35.14 -5.68 52.72
C TYR A 705 36.18 -6.82 52.60
N PRO A 706 35.78 -8.04 52.31
CA PRO A 706 36.71 -9.06 51.85
C PRO A 706 36.86 -8.99 50.33
N ARG A 707 38.08 -8.87 49.85
CA ARG A 707 38.51 -8.99 48.46
C ARG A 707 38.28 -10.43 47.97
N SER A 708 37.67 -10.57 46.81
CA SER A 708 37.60 -11.82 46.04
C SER A 708 38.98 -12.18 45.50
N PRO A 709 39.36 -13.44 45.45
CA PRO A 709 40.48 -13.89 44.63
C PRO A 709 40.00 -14.13 43.19
N LEU A 710 40.73 -13.52 42.27
CA LEU A 710 40.78 -13.85 40.85
C LEU A 710 41.39 -15.25 40.65
N VAL A 711 40.70 -16.15 39.96
CA VAL A 711 41.21 -16.93 38.81
C VAL A 711 40.04 -17.26 37.91
#